data_bfde7adb2f670495d0d8821f82e3cac7
#
_entry.id   bfde7adb2f670495d0d8821f82e3cac7
#
_cell.length_a   1.000
_cell.length_b   1.000
_cell.length_c   1.000
_cell.angle_alpha   90.00
_cell.angle_beta   90.00
_cell.angle_gamma   90.00
#
_symmetry.space_group_name_H-M   'P 1'
#
loop_
_entity.id
_entity.type
_entity.pdbx_description
1 polymer ?
#
loop_
_entity_poly.entity_id
_entity_poly.type
_entity_poly.pdbx_seq_one_letter_code
_entity_poly.pdbx_strand_id
1 'polypeptide(L)'
;MLSQGGHKILLTVVGLGSLAPKTTREFNQSTLQGLDSQIPLEFDRLSQLQYLVLANNSIDGPIPVSLSSCENLTEINLSLNKLTGNLPPELGLLRKLEILDFSANNLTGVIPPTFGNLSSLTDLYLSINQFHGEIPSELGRLVNLLHLQLSQNHFTGVIPSSIYNISSLELLSITVNNLSGKLPTDIGLKLPNLRQLLMARNGFEGMIPSSISNASQLQVLDLSGNGFEGPIPLFTHTNKLTKLILGINRLTSDTALNIQLFESLRNCTHLELLMIFSNQLAGELPNSIGNLSSSLQQFCISDNLFTGSFPQDIGVNPNLISLSIEQNSFTGKVPQSIGALKNLEQLLMYENNFSGEIPDIFGNFTRLFNLFMGYNQFSGGVPTSIGECHQLSMLDLEANNLRGSIPKNIFGLSGLNNLYMGRNAFDGLVPAEVGNLKHLQFIDLSGNQLSGNLTTAIGSCSSLQWLYMQRNNFSGPVPSSLGNLASLEVLDLSSNNLSGSIPQELENLQLLLSLNLSFNHLEGEVPRKGVFMNATATSLQGNRGLCSSKQEIASKTGLPQCMIMRREKHLLLKIFIPVAGATFLISMMFFVWTLISRRKRNNRGKGGSLHSISKGLPPKISYSDIQLATNNFAAENLIGKGGFGSVYKGGFSTHINSVYAIDNVLAVKVLDLQQSKAAKSFNAECEALRNVRHRNLVKVITSCSSIDHNGNEFKALVMEFMSCGNLDRWLYSEDAESGLCLSLLQRLNIAIDVASAMDYLHHDCDPPLVHCDIKPANIVLDSNMVAHVGDFGLVRFLSENPSENESSTVGLKGSIGYIAPEYGLGGKASTSGDVYSFGILLLEMIIAKKPTDKMFKEGLSLNKFASAVNKNQNLDITDPRLFRDIESSMHSISASYSSHSNDFSNSNNSCQYKHEECIASVIKVGLSCTTHSAKDRLTMREILNKLQAIKRFMLDI
;
A
#
# COMPACT_ATOMS: atom_id res chain seq x y z
N MET A 1 31.01 -23.02 28.53
CA MET A 1 30.03 -22.66 29.58
C MET A 1 30.53 -21.46 30.32
N LEU A 2 30.04 -20.30 30.05
CA LEU A 2 30.22 -19.10 30.85
C LEU A 2 28.84 -18.67 31.30
N SER A 3 28.57 -18.87 32.59
CA SER A 3 27.31 -18.44 33.21
C SER A 3 27.55 -17.18 34.00
N GLN A 4 26.96 -16.08 33.56
CA GLN A 4 26.42 -15.07 34.48
C GLN A 4 25.46 -14.21 33.70
N GLY A 5 24.18 -14.28 34.10
CA GLY A 5 23.11 -13.41 33.56
C GLY A 5 22.45 -13.92 32.28
N GLY A 6 21.60 -14.90 32.39
CA GLY A 6 20.31 -15.00 31.71
C GLY A 6 20.20 -15.42 30.28
N HIS A 7 21.17 -15.51 29.39
CA HIS A 7 21.01 -16.17 28.09
C HIS A 7 22.34 -16.79 27.64
N LYS A 8 22.29 -18.09 27.32
CA LYS A 8 23.44 -18.86 26.86
C LYS A 8 23.65 -18.62 25.35
N ILE A 9 24.76 -18.00 24.98
CA ILE A 9 25.30 -18.08 23.62
C ILE A 9 25.94 -19.48 23.49
N LEU A 10 25.34 -20.36 22.69
CA LEU A 10 25.92 -21.64 22.35
C LEU A 10 26.83 -21.41 21.12
N LEU A 11 28.10 -21.13 21.34
CA LEU A 11 29.13 -21.16 20.32
C LEU A 11 29.39 -22.63 19.97
N THR A 12 29.01 -23.07 18.78
CA THR A 12 29.40 -24.37 18.24
C THR A 12 30.83 -24.26 17.76
N VAL A 13 31.79 -24.58 18.62
CA VAL A 13 33.22 -24.69 18.28
C VAL A 13 33.43 -26.03 17.57
N VAL A 14 33.59 -26.01 16.27
CA VAL A 14 34.05 -27.18 15.49
C VAL A 14 35.58 -27.15 15.46
N GLY A 15 36.22 -27.96 16.32
CA GLY A 15 37.66 -28.07 16.36
C GLY A 15 38.25 -28.37 17.71
N LEU A 16 37.78 -29.42 18.41
CA LEU A 16 38.53 -30.01 19.51
C LEU A 16 39.15 -31.34 19.00
N GLY A 17 40.47 -31.38 19.04
CA GLY A 17 41.27 -32.44 18.57
C GLY A 17 40.99 -33.82 19.16
N SER A 18 41.33 -34.84 18.34
CA SER A 18 41.48 -36.27 18.62
C SER A 18 40.22 -36.98 19.15
N LEU A 19 39.39 -37.43 18.25
CA LEU A 19 38.49 -38.56 18.27
C LEU A 19 37.18 -38.28 17.49
N ALA A 20 37.22 -38.18 16.20
CA ALA A 20 36.02 -38.42 15.36
C ALA A 20 36.47 -38.80 13.94
N PRO A 21 35.77 -39.74 13.30
CA PRO A 21 36.15 -40.27 11.97
C PRO A 21 35.82 -39.31 10.84
N LYS A 22 36.56 -39.46 9.75
CA LYS A 22 36.46 -38.74 8.49
C LYS A 22 35.06 -38.81 7.87
N THR A 23 34.12 -38.00 8.24
CA THR A 23 32.91 -37.71 7.47
C THR A 23 32.18 -36.50 8.08
N THR A 24 32.66 -35.30 7.82
CA THR A 24 31.92 -34.07 8.13
C THR A 24 32.11 -33.08 7.01
N ARG A 25 31.35 -33.30 5.94
CA ARG A 25 31.15 -32.33 4.86
C ARG A 25 29.68 -31.93 4.68
N GLU A 26 28.90 -32.07 5.73
CA GLU A 26 27.52 -31.57 5.77
C GLU A 26 27.23 -31.11 7.19
N PHE A 27 27.63 -29.88 7.52
CA PHE A 27 26.94 -29.16 8.58
C PHE A 27 25.77 -28.43 7.94
N ASN A 28 24.56 -28.97 8.14
CA ASN A 28 23.33 -28.25 7.96
C ASN A 28 23.44 -26.90 8.64
N GLN A 29 23.10 -25.83 7.92
CA GLN A 29 22.87 -24.49 8.44
C GLN A 29 21.75 -24.51 9.51
N SER A 30 22.02 -25.00 10.70
CA SER A 30 21.21 -24.63 11.85
C SER A 30 21.70 -23.26 12.30
N THR A 31 21.23 -22.22 11.62
CA THR A 31 21.34 -20.85 12.08
C THR A 31 20.79 -20.81 13.49
N LEU A 32 21.63 -20.48 14.44
CA LEU A 32 21.22 -20.14 15.80
C LEU A 32 20.37 -18.87 15.68
N GLN A 33 19.06 -19.01 15.67
CA GLN A 33 18.11 -17.88 15.56
C GLN A 33 17.73 -17.37 16.95
N GLY A 34 17.53 -16.06 17.06
CA GLY A 34 17.04 -15.41 18.27
C GLY A 34 18.11 -15.01 19.29
N LEU A 35 19.37 -14.87 18.88
CA LEU A 35 20.40 -14.28 19.74
C LEU A 35 20.20 -12.76 19.84
N ASP A 36 20.12 -12.25 21.06
CA ASP A 36 19.80 -10.85 21.40
C ASP A 36 20.84 -10.19 22.34
N SER A 37 22.10 -10.58 22.23
CA SER A 37 23.19 -10.10 23.11
C SER A 37 24.42 -9.70 22.31
N GLN A 38 25.35 -9.00 22.97
CA GLN A 38 26.60 -8.59 22.34
C GLN A 38 27.53 -9.80 22.10
N ILE A 39 28.42 -9.63 21.11
CA ILE A 39 29.47 -10.61 20.84
C ILE A 39 30.42 -10.60 22.05
N PRO A 40 30.74 -11.78 22.68
CA PRO A 40 31.64 -11.87 23.82
C PRO A 40 33.04 -11.34 23.52
N LEU A 41 33.67 -10.74 24.53
CA LEU A 41 35.03 -10.20 24.38
C LEU A 41 36.13 -11.28 24.46
N GLU A 42 35.80 -12.50 24.92
CA GLU A 42 36.73 -13.56 25.22
C GLU A 42 37.05 -14.48 24.02
N PHE A 43 36.97 -13.96 22.79
CA PHE A 43 37.32 -14.73 21.58
C PHE A 43 38.79 -15.16 21.53
N ASP A 44 39.70 -14.46 22.23
CA ASP A 44 41.11 -14.81 22.34
C ASP A 44 41.37 -16.25 22.86
N ARG A 45 40.36 -16.85 23.53
CA ARG A 45 40.41 -18.23 24.02
C ARG A 45 40.08 -19.28 22.96
N LEU A 46 39.61 -18.88 21.79
CA LEU A 46 39.12 -19.79 20.75
C LEU A 46 40.09 -19.87 19.54
N SER A 47 41.37 -20.12 19.82
CA SER A 47 42.46 -20.13 18.80
C SER A 47 42.23 -21.11 17.67
N GLN A 48 41.33 -22.11 17.80
CA GLN A 48 41.03 -23.12 16.75
C GLN A 48 39.73 -22.81 15.97
N LEU A 49 39.09 -21.66 16.24
CA LEU A 49 37.87 -21.26 15.56
C LEU A 49 38.15 -21.02 14.06
N GLN A 50 37.42 -21.74 13.17
CA GLN A 50 37.52 -21.58 11.73
C GLN A 50 36.32 -20.84 11.11
N TYR A 51 35.15 -21.04 11.66
CA TYR A 51 33.90 -20.48 11.15
C TYR A 51 33.13 -19.76 12.26
N LEU A 52 32.79 -18.52 12.04
CA LEU A 52 31.93 -17.73 12.93
C LEU A 52 30.72 -17.21 12.12
N VAL A 53 29.63 -17.98 12.12
CA VAL A 53 28.40 -17.66 11.38
C VAL A 53 27.27 -17.41 12.36
N LEU A 54 26.91 -16.13 12.53
CA LEU A 54 25.85 -15.64 13.42
C LEU A 54 24.88 -14.73 12.66
N ALA A 55 24.72 -14.95 11.36
CA ALA A 55 23.86 -14.16 10.52
C ALA A 55 22.38 -14.27 10.91
N ASN A 56 21.60 -13.25 10.57
CA ASN A 56 20.15 -13.19 10.78
C ASN A 56 19.73 -13.36 12.25
N ASN A 57 20.30 -12.52 13.13
CA ASN A 57 20.01 -12.48 14.56
C ASN A 57 19.69 -11.04 15.01
N SER A 58 19.63 -10.81 16.31
CA SER A 58 19.45 -9.49 16.93
C SER A 58 20.68 -9.06 17.73
N ILE A 59 21.87 -9.50 17.32
CA ILE A 59 23.12 -9.20 17.99
C ILE A 59 23.43 -7.71 17.85
N ASP A 60 23.71 -7.04 18.95
CA ASP A 60 24.02 -5.61 19.02
C ASP A 60 25.44 -5.33 19.53
N GLY A 61 25.79 -4.06 19.63
CA GLY A 61 27.11 -3.63 20.13
C GLY A 61 28.21 -3.71 19.07
N PRO A 62 29.46 -3.40 19.47
CA PRO A 62 30.60 -3.36 18.58
C PRO A 62 31.18 -4.76 18.29
N ILE A 63 31.87 -4.88 17.16
CA ILE A 63 32.68 -6.07 16.84
C ILE A 63 33.91 -6.07 17.78
N PRO A 64 34.16 -7.14 18.58
CA PRO A 64 35.26 -7.17 19.51
C PRO A 64 36.62 -7.32 18.83
N VAL A 65 37.61 -6.53 19.27
CA VAL A 65 38.99 -6.59 18.79
C VAL A 65 39.61 -7.99 19.02
N SER A 66 39.24 -8.66 20.10
CA SER A 66 39.74 -10.01 20.47
C SER A 66 39.44 -11.09 19.39
N LEU A 67 38.49 -10.82 18.47
CA LEU A 67 38.20 -11.71 17.34
C LEU A 67 39.45 -11.90 16.44
N SER A 68 40.32 -10.87 16.36
CA SER A 68 41.57 -10.93 15.60
C SER A 68 42.58 -11.97 16.11
N SER A 69 42.43 -12.45 17.36
CA SER A 69 43.27 -13.51 17.92
C SER A 69 42.94 -14.92 17.40
N CYS A 70 41.82 -15.07 16.69
CA CYS A 70 41.41 -16.36 16.11
C CYS A 70 42.06 -16.54 14.72
N GLU A 71 43.39 -16.72 14.68
CA GLU A 71 44.19 -16.77 13.42
C GLU A 71 43.78 -17.88 12.44
N ASN A 72 42.95 -18.83 12.85
CA ASN A 72 42.47 -19.92 12.02
C ASN A 72 41.11 -19.64 11.36
N LEU A 73 40.51 -18.46 11.58
CA LEU A 73 39.27 -18.09 10.94
C LEU A 73 39.39 -18.04 9.41
N THR A 74 38.52 -18.76 8.75
CA THR A 74 38.31 -18.74 7.28
C THR A 74 37.02 -18.04 6.91
N GLU A 75 36.00 -18.00 7.80
CA GLU A 75 34.73 -17.33 7.54
C GLU A 75 34.25 -16.57 8.78
N ILE A 76 33.88 -15.31 8.58
CA ILE A 76 33.13 -14.49 9.53
C ILE A 76 31.88 -13.99 8.84
N ASN A 77 30.72 -14.46 9.27
CA ASN A 77 29.43 -13.98 8.78
C ASN A 77 28.56 -13.53 9.94
N LEU A 78 28.44 -12.19 10.08
CA LEU A 78 27.63 -11.51 11.09
C LEU A 78 26.52 -10.68 10.43
N SER A 79 26.16 -10.98 9.20
CA SER A 79 25.19 -10.22 8.42
C SER A 79 23.78 -10.27 9.05
N LEU A 80 22.93 -9.29 8.71
CA LEU A 80 21.54 -9.19 9.18
C LEU A 80 21.44 -9.19 10.73
N ASN A 81 22.20 -8.28 11.37
CA ASN A 81 22.21 -8.05 12.81
C ASN A 81 22.02 -6.55 13.12
N LYS A 82 22.32 -6.13 14.34
CA LYS A 82 22.24 -4.73 14.82
C LYS A 82 23.58 -4.21 15.31
N LEU A 83 24.67 -4.75 14.77
CA LEU A 83 26.02 -4.37 15.16
C LEU A 83 26.26 -2.90 14.89
N THR A 84 27.00 -2.26 15.79
CA THR A 84 27.31 -0.83 15.78
C THR A 84 28.81 -0.57 15.94
N GLY A 85 29.23 0.69 15.78
CA GLY A 85 30.64 1.07 15.91
C GLY A 85 31.46 0.79 14.66
N ASN A 86 32.78 0.90 14.78
CA ASN A 86 33.71 0.82 13.69
C ASN A 86 34.25 -0.61 13.50
N LEU A 87 34.73 -0.91 12.30
CA LEU A 87 35.48 -2.14 12.03
C LEU A 87 36.83 -2.13 12.75
N PRO A 88 37.18 -3.13 13.58
CA PRO A 88 38.50 -3.23 14.18
C PRO A 88 39.61 -3.40 13.14
N PRO A 89 40.63 -2.51 13.07
CA PRO A 89 41.73 -2.66 12.13
C PRO A 89 42.53 -3.96 12.31
N GLU A 90 42.49 -4.54 13.49
CA GLU A 90 43.17 -5.78 13.86
C GLU A 90 42.62 -7.01 13.15
N LEU A 91 41.39 -6.94 12.64
CA LEU A 91 40.85 -8.03 11.78
C LEU A 91 41.69 -8.25 10.54
N GLY A 92 42.44 -7.25 10.07
CA GLY A 92 43.43 -7.38 8.99
C GLY A 92 44.60 -8.34 9.29
N LEU A 93 44.71 -8.89 10.49
CA LEU A 93 45.68 -9.91 10.86
C LEU A 93 45.23 -11.33 10.45
N LEU A 94 43.94 -11.53 10.17
CA LEU A 94 43.34 -12.84 9.87
C LEU A 94 43.64 -13.27 8.42
N ARG A 95 44.88 -13.60 8.12
CA ARG A 95 45.35 -13.88 6.76
C ARG A 95 44.74 -15.10 6.09
N LYS A 96 44.12 -16.02 6.87
CA LYS A 96 43.39 -17.20 6.35
C LYS A 96 41.96 -16.94 5.98
N LEU A 97 41.45 -15.73 6.31
CA LEU A 97 40.08 -15.38 6.12
C LEU A 97 39.76 -15.35 4.61
N GLU A 98 38.76 -16.11 4.21
CA GLU A 98 38.25 -16.23 2.83
C GLU A 98 36.95 -15.43 2.65
N ILE A 99 36.04 -15.47 3.66
CA ILE A 99 34.76 -14.78 3.61
C ILE A 99 34.59 -13.85 4.81
N LEU A 100 34.31 -12.59 4.54
CA LEU A 100 34.00 -11.57 5.53
C LEU A 100 32.65 -10.89 5.17
N ASP A 101 31.59 -11.22 5.92
CA ASP A 101 30.26 -10.67 5.70
C ASP A 101 29.72 -9.98 6.95
N PHE A 102 29.63 -8.66 6.87
CA PHE A 102 29.03 -7.77 7.85
C PHE A 102 27.83 -6.99 7.28
N SER A 103 27.29 -7.44 6.18
CA SER A 103 26.19 -6.74 5.50
C SER A 103 24.93 -6.63 6.38
N ALA A 104 24.12 -5.61 6.11
CA ALA A 104 22.87 -5.35 6.82
C ALA A 104 23.04 -5.26 8.36
N ASN A 105 23.83 -4.29 8.78
CA ASN A 105 24.07 -3.91 10.18
C ASN A 105 23.97 -2.38 10.34
N ASN A 106 24.34 -1.86 11.50
CA ASN A 106 24.43 -0.42 11.76
C ASN A 106 25.89 0.00 12.07
N LEU A 107 26.83 -0.61 11.34
CA LEU A 107 28.27 -0.33 11.47
C LEU A 107 28.61 1.04 10.83
N THR A 108 29.57 1.73 11.43
CA THR A 108 29.98 3.09 11.05
C THR A 108 31.49 3.17 10.79
N GLY A 109 31.98 4.38 10.50
CA GLY A 109 33.41 4.63 10.29
C GLY A 109 33.87 4.28 8.87
N VAL A 110 35.19 4.05 8.73
CA VAL A 110 35.83 3.77 7.45
C VAL A 110 36.24 2.30 7.35
N ILE A 111 36.45 1.79 6.14
CA ILE A 111 37.10 0.49 5.96
C ILE A 111 38.56 0.63 6.35
N PRO A 112 39.09 -0.18 7.31
CA PRO A 112 40.48 -0.11 7.71
C PRO A 112 41.41 -0.49 6.55
N PRO A 113 42.46 0.31 6.25
CA PRO A 113 43.45 -0.05 5.23
C PRO A 113 44.12 -1.42 5.48
N THR A 114 44.16 -1.88 6.74
CA THR A 114 44.71 -3.18 7.13
C THR A 114 43.96 -4.36 6.52
N PHE A 115 42.70 -4.16 6.06
CA PHE A 115 41.93 -5.20 5.38
C PHE A 115 42.60 -5.64 4.06
N GLY A 116 43.44 -4.77 3.47
CA GLY A 116 44.30 -5.15 2.33
C GLY A 116 45.36 -6.24 2.65
N ASN A 117 45.54 -6.62 3.93
CA ASN A 117 46.43 -7.71 4.33
C ASN A 117 45.75 -9.08 4.39
N LEU A 118 44.42 -9.16 4.19
CA LEU A 118 43.62 -10.39 4.19
C LEU A 118 43.89 -11.20 2.90
N SER A 119 45.06 -11.72 2.74
CA SER A 119 45.57 -12.26 1.47
C SER A 119 44.80 -13.45 0.89
N SER A 120 44.03 -14.17 1.73
CA SER A 120 43.16 -15.29 1.30
C SER A 120 41.74 -14.84 0.96
N LEU A 121 41.39 -13.56 1.17
CA LEU A 121 40.02 -13.11 1.06
C LEU A 121 39.50 -13.22 -0.38
N THR A 122 38.36 -13.91 -0.54
CA THR A 122 37.62 -14.07 -1.79
C THR A 122 36.35 -13.22 -1.78
N ASP A 123 35.76 -13.00 -0.60
CA ASP A 123 34.46 -12.38 -0.45
C ASP A 123 34.47 -11.30 0.64
N LEU A 124 34.17 -10.05 0.26
CA LEU A 124 34.05 -8.93 1.19
C LEU A 124 32.67 -8.30 1.03
N TYR A 125 31.78 -8.49 2.00
CA TYR A 125 30.42 -7.99 2.02
C TYR A 125 30.20 -7.02 3.19
N LEU A 126 30.08 -5.72 2.86
CA LEU A 126 29.86 -4.61 3.81
C LEU A 126 28.60 -3.80 3.48
N SER A 127 27.76 -4.30 2.58
CA SER A 127 26.59 -3.60 2.09
C SER A 127 25.55 -3.34 3.19
N ILE A 128 24.72 -2.29 3.03
CA ILE A 128 23.63 -1.92 3.94
C ILE A 128 24.18 -1.66 5.36
N ASN A 129 24.98 -0.61 5.47
CA ASN A 129 25.58 -0.11 6.71
C ASN A 129 25.68 1.42 6.68
N GLN A 130 26.39 2.02 7.63
CA GLN A 130 26.63 3.46 7.73
C GLN A 130 28.11 3.80 7.50
N PHE A 131 28.83 3.00 6.72
CA PHE A 131 30.23 3.28 6.42
C PHE A 131 30.37 4.55 5.59
N HIS A 132 31.43 5.32 5.84
CA HIS A 132 31.72 6.58 5.17
C HIS A 132 33.20 6.72 4.83
N GLY A 133 33.58 7.86 4.23
CA GLY A 133 34.95 8.11 3.80
C GLY A 133 35.27 7.42 2.47
N GLU A 134 36.56 7.37 2.12
CA GLU A 134 37.02 6.80 0.87
C GLU A 134 37.25 5.28 0.97
N ILE A 135 37.13 4.58 -0.16
CA ILE A 135 37.53 3.18 -0.27
C ILE A 135 39.05 3.09 -0.23
N PRO A 136 39.69 2.36 0.71
CA PRO A 136 41.13 2.32 0.84
C PRO A 136 41.81 1.62 -0.35
N SER A 137 42.87 2.24 -0.88
CA SER A 137 43.66 1.72 -2.01
C SER A 137 44.29 0.37 -1.72
N GLU A 138 44.52 0.05 -0.46
CA GLU A 138 45.13 -1.17 0.05
C GLU A 138 44.26 -2.40 -0.26
N LEU A 139 42.91 -2.26 -0.42
CA LEU A 139 42.08 -3.36 -0.87
C LEU A 139 42.50 -3.92 -2.24
N GLY A 140 43.17 -3.12 -3.06
CA GLY A 140 43.79 -3.56 -4.32
C GLY A 140 44.88 -4.65 -4.19
N ARG A 141 45.35 -4.94 -2.95
CA ARG A 141 46.28 -6.06 -2.67
C ARG A 141 45.60 -7.42 -2.58
N LEU A 142 44.25 -7.42 -2.51
CA LEU A 142 43.46 -8.67 -2.40
C LEU A 142 43.31 -9.36 -3.75
N VAL A 143 44.40 -9.90 -4.26
CA VAL A 143 44.47 -10.49 -5.62
C VAL A 143 43.57 -11.68 -5.84
N ASN A 144 43.07 -12.31 -4.78
CA ASN A 144 42.15 -13.46 -4.81
C ASN A 144 40.66 -13.03 -4.66
N LEU A 145 40.38 -11.74 -4.51
CA LEU A 145 39.04 -11.23 -4.28
C LEU A 145 38.14 -11.45 -5.50
N LEU A 146 37.04 -12.15 -5.30
CA LEU A 146 36.03 -12.46 -6.31
C LEU A 146 34.84 -11.49 -6.20
N HIS A 147 34.40 -11.22 -4.96
CA HIS A 147 33.23 -10.41 -4.69
C HIS A 147 33.53 -9.25 -3.73
N LEU A 148 33.31 -8.03 -4.22
CA LEU A 148 33.38 -6.81 -3.42
C LEU A 148 32.01 -6.12 -3.40
N GLN A 149 31.33 -6.16 -2.24
CA GLN A 149 30.01 -5.55 -2.06
C GLN A 149 30.04 -4.48 -0.97
N LEU A 150 29.88 -3.22 -1.39
CA LEU A 150 29.91 -2.01 -0.54
C LEU A 150 28.62 -1.18 -0.71
N SER A 151 27.58 -1.73 -1.34
CA SER A 151 26.36 -1.02 -1.69
C SER A 151 25.59 -0.52 -0.47
N GLN A 152 24.81 0.55 -0.64
CA GLN A 152 23.99 1.16 0.40
C GLN A 152 24.81 1.53 1.65
N ASN A 153 25.70 2.49 1.43
CA ASN A 153 26.56 3.09 2.44
C ASN A 153 26.74 4.59 2.13
N HIS A 154 27.66 5.27 2.80
CA HIS A 154 27.98 6.69 2.59
C HIS A 154 29.43 6.90 2.10
N PHE A 155 29.98 5.96 1.35
CA PHE A 155 31.33 6.09 0.81
C PHE A 155 31.42 7.29 -0.15
N THR A 156 32.54 8.00 -0.10
CA THR A 156 32.83 9.20 -0.88
C THR A 156 34.15 9.07 -1.64
N GLY A 157 34.47 10.06 -2.45
CA GLY A 157 35.72 10.05 -3.23
C GLY A 157 35.62 9.19 -4.49
N VAL A 158 36.76 8.69 -4.96
CA VAL A 158 36.84 7.88 -6.19
C VAL A 158 37.16 6.42 -5.86
N ILE A 159 36.82 5.51 -6.76
CA ILE A 159 37.30 4.12 -6.65
C ILE A 159 38.81 4.12 -6.91
N PRO A 160 39.63 3.62 -5.97
CA PRO A 160 41.07 3.53 -6.18
C PRO A 160 41.42 2.70 -7.41
N SER A 161 42.40 3.17 -8.22
CA SER A 161 42.83 2.47 -9.43
C SER A 161 43.35 1.06 -9.18
N SER A 162 43.80 0.79 -7.95
CA SER A 162 44.26 -0.53 -7.51
C SER A 162 43.12 -1.57 -7.47
N ILE A 163 41.88 -1.17 -7.21
CA ILE A 163 40.71 -2.06 -7.23
C ILE A 163 40.48 -2.61 -8.64
N TYR A 164 40.61 -1.75 -9.63
CA TYR A 164 40.47 -2.19 -11.04
C TYR A 164 41.59 -3.12 -11.52
N ASN A 165 42.65 -3.32 -10.73
CA ASN A 165 43.75 -4.26 -11.05
C ASN A 165 43.51 -5.65 -10.42
N ILE A 166 42.41 -5.87 -9.69
CA ILE A 166 42.07 -7.19 -9.14
C ILE A 166 41.42 -8.03 -10.25
N SER A 167 42.25 -8.70 -11.04
CA SER A 167 41.80 -9.45 -12.23
C SER A 167 40.92 -10.65 -11.92
N SER A 168 40.93 -11.15 -10.69
CA SER A 168 40.03 -12.21 -10.20
C SER A 168 38.58 -11.73 -9.99
N LEU A 169 38.31 -10.41 -9.90
CA LEU A 169 37.02 -9.85 -9.49
C LEU A 169 35.90 -10.25 -10.45
N GLU A 170 34.89 -10.92 -9.92
CA GLU A 170 33.67 -11.33 -10.62
C GLU A 170 32.50 -10.35 -10.35
N LEU A 171 32.40 -9.81 -9.12
CA LEU A 171 31.36 -8.88 -8.71
C LEU A 171 31.97 -7.64 -8.05
N LEU A 172 31.63 -6.47 -8.61
CA LEU A 172 31.85 -5.17 -7.98
C LEU A 172 30.50 -4.50 -7.80
N SER A 173 30.06 -4.37 -6.55
CA SER A 173 28.78 -3.73 -6.18
C SER A 173 29.00 -2.59 -5.20
N ILE A 174 28.72 -1.37 -5.66
CA ILE A 174 28.90 -0.12 -4.92
C ILE A 174 27.66 0.80 -5.05
N THR A 175 26.54 0.20 -5.40
CA THR A 175 25.25 0.90 -5.64
C THR A 175 24.81 1.71 -4.41
N VAL A 176 24.26 2.87 -4.62
CA VAL A 176 23.78 3.80 -3.57
C VAL A 176 24.89 4.17 -2.60
N ASN A 177 25.74 5.06 -3.06
CA ASN A 177 26.82 5.70 -2.31
C ASN A 177 27.02 7.15 -2.81
N ASN A 178 28.00 7.87 -2.27
CA ASN A 178 28.39 9.21 -2.71
C ASN A 178 29.73 9.17 -3.47
N LEU A 179 30.03 8.08 -4.16
CA LEU A 179 31.24 7.90 -4.94
C LEU A 179 31.17 8.73 -6.23
N SER A 180 32.33 9.13 -6.74
CA SER A 180 32.43 9.99 -7.94
C SER A 180 33.61 9.58 -8.80
N GLY A 181 33.85 10.34 -9.87
CA GLY A 181 34.99 10.15 -10.78
C GLY A 181 34.63 9.44 -12.07
N LYS A 182 35.63 8.94 -12.78
CA LYS A 182 35.48 8.34 -14.11
C LYS A 182 35.94 6.88 -14.10
N LEU A 183 35.30 6.07 -14.93
CA LEU A 183 35.77 4.71 -15.17
C LEU A 183 37.09 4.71 -15.95
N PRO A 184 38.02 3.80 -15.63
CA PRO A 184 39.26 3.65 -16.40
C PRO A 184 38.95 3.26 -17.85
N THR A 185 39.67 3.85 -18.79
CA THR A 185 39.49 3.59 -20.24
C THR A 185 39.76 2.14 -20.63
N ASP A 186 40.47 1.38 -19.82
CA ASP A 186 40.87 -0.01 -19.99
C ASP A 186 40.18 -1.00 -19.02
N ILE A 187 39.07 -0.60 -18.41
CA ILE A 187 38.37 -1.36 -17.34
C ILE A 187 38.09 -2.82 -17.76
N GLY A 188 37.57 -3.06 -18.96
CA GLY A 188 37.23 -4.42 -19.41
C GLY A 188 38.45 -5.30 -19.71
N LEU A 189 39.61 -4.69 -19.90
CA LEU A 189 40.87 -5.44 -20.02
C LEU A 189 41.47 -5.79 -18.66
N LYS A 190 41.28 -4.89 -17.69
CA LYS A 190 41.78 -5.10 -16.32
C LYS A 190 40.93 -6.07 -15.51
N LEU A 191 39.63 -6.15 -15.77
CA LEU A 191 38.67 -7.01 -15.08
C LEU A 191 38.09 -8.07 -16.04
N PRO A 192 38.88 -9.01 -16.58
CA PRO A 192 38.43 -9.96 -17.60
C PRO A 192 37.39 -10.97 -17.09
N ASN A 193 37.37 -11.22 -15.77
CA ASN A 193 36.47 -12.18 -15.12
C ASN A 193 35.16 -11.52 -14.61
N LEU A 194 35.04 -10.21 -14.79
CA LEU A 194 33.89 -9.46 -14.25
C LEU A 194 32.58 -9.98 -14.85
N ARG A 195 31.68 -10.38 -13.97
CA ARG A 195 30.31 -10.84 -14.30
C ARG A 195 29.28 -9.78 -13.99
N GLN A 196 29.47 -9.04 -12.89
CA GLN A 196 28.52 -8.02 -12.48
C GLN A 196 29.25 -6.74 -12.08
N LEU A 197 28.86 -5.63 -12.70
CA LEU A 197 29.29 -4.29 -12.35
C LEU A 197 28.06 -3.47 -11.97
N LEU A 198 27.87 -3.26 -10.67
CA LEU A 198 26.71 -2.59 -10.10
C LEU A 198 27.16 -1.30 -9.42
N MET A 199 26.95 -0.16 -10.09
CA MET A 199 27.40 1.17 -9.65
C MET A 199 26.27 2.20 -9.60
N ALA A 200 25.04 1.74 -9.61
CA ALA A 200 23.88 2.63 -9.68
C ALA A 200 23.81 3.62 -8.53
N ARG A 201 23.22 4.79 -8.81
CA ARG A 201 23.01 5.86 -7.82
C ARG A 201 24.28 6.28 -7.09
N ASN A 202 25.15 6.92 -7.84
CA ASN A 202 26.41 7.54 -7.40
C ASN A 202 26.65 8.84 -8.19
N GLY A 203 27.83 9.44 -8.05
CA GLY A 203 28.25 10.65 -8.77
C GLY A 203 29.26 10.39 -9.87
N PHE A 204 29.28 9.22 -10.50
CA PHE A 204 30.22 8.94 -11.60
C PHE A 204 29.88 9.74 -12.83
N GLU A 205 30.92 10.16 -13.57
CA GLU A 205 30.80 11.05 -14.74
C GLU A 205 31.69 10.62 -15.90
N GLY A 206 31.60 11.36 -17.03
CA GLY A 206 32.37 11.10 -18.23
C GLY A 206 31.80 9.96 -19.07
N MET A 207 32.53 9.49 -20.06
CA MET A 207 32.08 8.47 -21.00
C MET A 207 32.19 7.07 -20.41
N ILE A 208 31.23 6.18 -20.73
CA ILE A 208 31.36 4.75 -20.48
C ILE A 208 32.43 4.19 -21.41
N PRO A 209 33.54 3.61 -20.90
CA PRO A 209 34.64 3.16 -21.74
C PRO A 209 34.24 2.04 -22.69
N SER A 210 34.64 2.14 -23.96
CA SER A 210 34.39 1.10 -24.97
C SER A 210 35.03 -0.24 -24.61
N SER A 211 36.10 -0.23 -23.82
CA SER A 211 36.75 -1.47 -23.33
C SER A 211 35.85 -2.33 -22.45
N ILE A 212 34.73 -1.82 -21.92
CA ILE A 212 33.79 -2.60 -21.12
C ILE A 212 33.29 -3.83 -21.90
N SER A 213 33.22 -3.74 -23.23
CA SER A 213 32.88 -4.88 -24.09
C SER A 213 33.92 -6.01 -24.10
N ASN A 214 35.14 -5.78 -23.62
CA ASN A 214 36.16 -6.80 -23.50
C ASN A 214 36.00 -7.70 -22.26
N ALA A 215 35.16 -7.30 -21.30
CA ALA A 215 34.78 -8.13 -20.18
C ALA A 215 33.81 -9.23 -20.67
N SER A 216 34.33 -10.28 -21.31
CA SER A 216 33.53 -11.28 -21.99
C SER A 216 32.65 -12.15 -21.08
N GLN A 217 32.89 -12.10 -19.76
CA GLN A 217 32.11 -12.80 -18.76
C GLN A 217 30.94 -11.92 -18.22
N LEU A 218 30.82 -10.66 -18.65
CA LEU A 218 29.87 -9.71 -18.13
C LEU A 218 28.41 -10.15 -18.40
N GLN A 219 27.66 -10.25 -17.32
CA GLN A 219 26.25 -10.65 -17.29
C GLN A 219 25.33 -9.49 -16.92
N VAL A 220 25.74 -8.68 -15.96
CA VAL A 220 24.96 -7.52 -15.48
C VAL A 220 25.83 -6.27 -15.49
N LEU A 221 25.37 -5.25 -16.19
CA LEU A 221 25.93 -3.91 -16.15
C LEU A 221 24.86 -2.94 -15.69
N ASP A 222 25.00 -2.42 -14.48
CA ASP A 222 24.12 -1.39 -13.95
C ASP A 222 24.92 -0.12 -13.56
N LEU A 223 24.77 0.90 -14.38
CA LEU A 223 25.38 2.22 -14.20
C LEU A 223 24.32 3.31 -14.01
N SER A 224 23.07 2.94 -13.72
CA SER A 224 21.95 3.88 -13.65
C SER A 224 22.12 4.92 -12.54
N GLY A 225 21.47 6.07 -12.71
CA GLY A 225 21.48 7.13 -11.69
C GLY A 225 22.86 7.70 -11.43
N ASN A 226 23.56 8.09 -12.51
CA ASN A 226 24.89 8.69 -12.47
C ASN A 226 24.95 9.92 -13.42
N GLY A 227 26.14 10.44 -13.66
CA GLY A 227 26.41 11.53 -14.60
C GLY A 227 27.13 11.09 -15.87
N PHE A 228 27.02 9.83 -16.29
CA PHE A 228 27.66 9.35 -17.51
C PHE A 228 27.13 10.07 -18.75
N GLU A 229 28.03 10.42 -19.66
CA GLU A 229 27.75 11.21 -20.86
C GLU A 229 28.33 10.59 -22.14
N GLY A 230 27.96 11.11 -23.29
CA GLY A 230 28.43 10.62 -24.59
C GLY A 230 27.72 9.33 -25.02
N PRO A 231 28.22 8.64 -26.05
CA PRO A 231 27.55 7.50 -26.64
C PRO A 231 27.64 6.24 -25.76
N ILE A 232 26.61 5.39 -25.86
CA ILE A 232 26.63 4.05 -25.27
C ILE A 232 27.66 3.20 -26.06
N PRO A 233 28.59 2.50 -25.37
CA PRO A 233 29.59 1.65 -26.06
C PRO A 233 28.95 0.46 -26.75
N LEU A 234 29.64 -0.08 -27.78
CA LEU A 234 29.18 -1.27 -28.51
C LEU A 234 29.52 -2.54 -27.74
N PHE A 235 28.57 -3.48 -27.63
CA PHE A 235 28.68 -4.72 -26.86
C PHE A 235 29.01 -5.94 -27.77
N THR A 236 30.13 -5.87 -28.47
CA THR A 236 30.50 -6.87 -29.50
C THR A 236 31.02 -8.20 -28.97
N HIS A 237 31.57 -8.22 -27.74
CA HIS A 237 32.20 -9.39 -27.13
C HIS A 237 31.50 -9.90 -25.83
N THR A 238 30.38 -9.31 -25.46
CA THR A 238 29.66 -9.61 -24.21
C THR A 238 28.42 -10.47 -24.43
N ASN A 239 28.63 -11.63 -25.06
CA ASN A 239 27.54 -12.55 -25.41
C ASN A 239 26.79 -13.14 -24.21
N LYS A 240 27.34 -13.02 -22.98
CA LYS A 240 26.70 -13.44 -21.71
C LYS A 240 25.86 -12.38 -21.05
N LEU A 241 25.78 -11.18 -21.62
CA LEU A 241 25.03 -10.08 -21.04
C LEU A 241 23.54 -10.41 -20.96
N THR A 242 23.00 -10.36 -19.74
CA THR A 242 21.57 -10.59 -19.43
C THR A 242 20.86 -9.29 -19.08
N LYS A 243 21.56 -8.36 -18.44
CA LYS A 243 20.96 -7.07 -18.01
C LYS A 243 21.87 -5.91 -18.34
N LEU A 244 21.33 -4.95 -19.08
CA LEU A 244 21.96 -3.66 -19.40
C LEU A 244 21.07 -2.53 -18.86
N ILE A 245 21.52 -1.86 -17.80
CA ILE A 245 20.78 -0.84 -17.08
C ILE A 245 21.62 0.44 -17.05
N LEU A 246 21.25 1.42 -17.86
CA LEU A 246 21.98 2.70 -18.03
C LEU A 246 21.05 3.90 -17.82
N GLY A 247 19.86 3.71 -17.26
CA GLY A 247 18.87 4.76 -17.06
C GLY A 247 19.36 5.87 -16.14
N ILE A 248 18.74 7.05 -16.25
CA ILE A 248 19.04 8.24 -15.42
C ILE A 248 20.52 8.63 -15.53
N ASN A 249 20.93 9.02 -16.73
CA ASN A 249 22.28 9.50 -17.06
C ASN A 249 22.18 10.68 -18.07
N ARG A 250 23.29 11.05 -18.68
CA ARG A 250 23.35 12.10 -19.72
C ARG A 250 23.86 11.52 -21.05
N LEU A 251 23.55 10.25 -21.31
CA LEU A 251 24.01 9.56 -22.52
C LEU A 251 23.34 10.15 -23.76
N THR A 252 24.08 10.21 -24.84
CA THR A 252 23.65 10.79 -26.12
C THR A 252 23.74 9.77 -27.25
N SER A 253 22.91 9.91 -28.27
CA SER A 253 23.02 9.16 -29.51
C SER A 253 22.46 9.95 -30.69
N ASP A 254 22.63 9.40 -31.87
CA ASP A 254 21.97 9.76 -33.12
C ASP A 254 21.53 8.49 -33.86
N THR A 255 20.86 8.64 -35.00
CA THR A 255 20.39 7.48 -35.78
C THR A 255 21.52 6.52 -36.16
N ALA A 256 22.72 7.02 -36.49
CA ALA A 256 23.85 6.16 -36.89
C ALA A 256 24.40 5.36 -35.69
N LEU A 257 24.52 6.01 -34.54
CA LEU A 257 24.93 5.37 -33.28
C LEU A 257 23.91 4.35 -32.81
N ASN A 258 22.60 4.65 -32.92
CA ASN A 258 21.51 3.71 -32.60
C ASN A 258 21.62 2.44 -33.45
N ILE A 259 21.83 2.56 -34.77
CA ILE A 259 22.01 1.39 -35.65
C ILE A 259 23.18 0.53 -35.14
N GLN A 260 24.34 1.13 -34.88
CA GLN A 260 25.53 0.42 -34.40
C GLN A 260 25.28 -0.25 -33.04
N LEU A 261 24.66 0.45 -32.09
CA LEU A 261 24.34 -0.08 -30.76
C LEU A 261 23.45 -1.31 -30.87
N PHE A 262 22.29 -1.19 -31.51
CA PHE A 262 21.32 -2.29 -31.60
C PHE A 262 21.85 -3.45 -32.42
N GLU A 263 22.67 -3.23 -33.44
CA GLU A 263 23.38 -4.31 -34.15
C GLU A 263 24.40 -5.02 -33.24
N SER A 264 25.12 -4.27 -32.36
CA SER A 264 26.06 -4.90 -31.44
C SER A 264 25.35 -5.76 -30.38
N LEU A 265 24.17 -5.30 -29.89
CA LEU A 265 23.36 -6.01 -28.89
C LEU A 265 22.74 -7.32 -29.42
N ARG A 266 22.66 -7.53 -30.74
CA ARG A 266 22.25 -8.84 -31.32
C ARG A 266 23.12 -10.01 -30.89
N ASN A 267 24.37 -9.73 -30.55
CA ASN A 267 25.30 -10.77 -30.06
C ASN A 267 24.99 -11.19 -28.60
N CYS A 268 24.22 -10.36 -27.85
CA CYS A 268 23.83 -10.64 -26.48
C CYS A 268 22.57 -11.53 -26.46
N THR A 269 22.71 -12.80 -26.87
CA THR A 269 21.57 -13.72 -27.07
C THR A 269 20.81 -14.08 -25.79
N HIS A 270 21.34 -13.74 -24.62
CA HIS A 270 20.72 -13.95 -23.31
C HIS A 270 20.18 -12.67 -22.69
N LEU A 271 20.12 -11.56 -23.43
CA LEU A 271 19.65 -10.28 -22.90
C LEU A 271 18.17 -10.38 -22.51
N GLU A 272 17.88 -10.20 -21.24
CA GLU A 272 16.54 -10.23 -20.64
C GLU A 272 16.01 -8.82 -20.38
N LEU A 273 16.93 -7.88 -20.06
CA LEU A 273 16.57 -6.54 -19.62
C LEU A 273 17.45 -5.51 -20.33
N LEU A 274 16.80 -4.59 -21.03
CA LEU A 274 17.43 -3.40 -21.63
C LEU A 274 16.72 -2.14 -21.12
N MET A 275 17.42 -1.40 -20.25
CA MET A 275 16.92 -0.17 -19.63
C MET A 275 17.86 1.00 -19.88
N ILE A 276 17.51 1.89 -20.80
CA ILE A 276 18.27 3.09 -21.16
C ILE A 276 17.45 4.36 -21.04
N PHE A 277 16.46 4.34 -20.16
CA PHE A 277 15.50 5.42 -19.91
C PHE A 277 16.15 6.67 -19.29
N SER A 278 15.45 7.79 -19.32
CA SER A 278 15.90 9.09 -18.74
C SER A 278 17.33 9.42 -19.12
N ASN A 279 17.55 9.63 -20.42
CA ASN A 279 18.81 10.03 -21.02
C ASN A 279 18.57 11.12 -22.10
N GLN A 280 19.56 11.42 -22.91
CA GLN A 280 19.47 12.34 -24.04
C GLN A 280 19.67 11.61 -25.38
N LEU A 281 19.22 10.36 -25.45
CA LEU A 281 19.35 9.52 -26.65
C LEU A 281 18.39 10.06 -27.73
N ALA A 282 18.90 10.34 -28.90
CA ALA A 282 18.16 10.98 -29.99
C ALA A 282 18.25 10.16 -31.29
N GLY A 283 17.53 10.60 -32.32
CA GLY A 283 17.51 9.96 -33.62
C GLY A 283 16.48 8.82 -33.71
N GLU A 284 16.52 8.08 -34.81
CA GLU A 284 15.58 6.99 -35.07
C GLU A 284 16.07 5.63 -34.58
N LEU A 285 15.13 4.77 -34.20
CA LEU A 285 15.42 3.38 -33.88
C LEU A 285 15.49 2.54 -35.16
N PRO A 286 16.47 1.61 -35.28
CA PRO A 286 16.54 0.72 -36.40
C PRO A 286 15.54 -0.46 -36.30
N ASN A 287 15.12 -1.02 -37.43
CA ASN A 287 14.29 -2.22 -37.44
C ASN A 287 14.97 -3.43 -36.77
N SER A 288 16.30 -3.42 -36.69
CA SER A 288 17.05 -4.49 -36.04
C SER A 288 16.75 -4.70 -34.53
N ILE A 289 15.96 -3.80 -33.89
CA ILE A 289 15.47 -4.04 -32.51
C ILE A 289 14.66 -5.34 -32.39
N GLY A 290 13.97 -5.78 -33.44
CA GLY A 290 13.29 -7.08 -33.47
C GLY A 290 14.23 -8.27 -33.43
N ASN A 291 15.50 -8.09 -33.75
CA ASN A 291 16.52 -9.13 -33.72
C ASN A 291 17.33 -9.19 -32.40
N LEU A 292 16.89 -8.45 -31.38
CA LEU A 292 17.42 -8.59 -30.03
C LEU A 292 17.10 -9.97 -29.48
N SER A 293 17.73 -10.30 -28.36
CA SER A 293 17.57 -11.58 -27.69
C SER A 293 16.11 -12.04 -27.60
N SER A 294 15.81 -13.28 -27.99
CA SER A 294 14.51 -13.90 -27.76
C SER A 294 14.17 -14.07 -26.27
N SER A 295 15.15 -13.90 -25.37
CA SER A 295 14.95 -13.90 -23.92
C SER A 295 14.52 -12.54 -23.37
N LEU A 296 14.42 -11.50 -24.22
CA LEU A 296 14.13 -10.14 -23.79
C LEU A 296 12.72 -10.03 -23.16
N GLN A 297 12.67 -9.65 -21.91
CA GLN A 297 11.46 -9.50 -21.10
C GLN A 297 11.08 -8.04 -20.90
N GLN A 298 12.07 -7.17 -20.73
CA GLN A 298 11.83 -5.75 -20.49
C GLN A 298 12.66 -4.91 -21.48
N PHE A 299 11.96 -4.04 -22.18
CA PHE A 299 12.53 -3.05 -23.08
C PHE A 299 12.04 -1.67 -22.67
N CYS A 300 12.93 -0.87 -22.08
CA CYS A 300 12.62 0.45 -21.56
C CYS A 300 13.59 1.49 -22.12
N ILE A 301 13.06 2.41 -22.94
CA ILE A 301 13.78 3.53 -23.57
C ILE A 301 13.04 4.85 -23.32
N SER A 302 12.17 4.89 -22.31
CA SER A 302 11.36 6.06 -21.96
C SER A 302 12.19 7.28 -21.59
N ASP A 303 11.56 8.45 -21.63
CA ASP A 303 12.17 9.72 -21.24
C ASP A 303 13.52 9.94 -21.95
N ASN A 304 13.44 10.04 -23.27
CA ASN A 304 14.57 10.28 -24.19
C ASN A 304 14.12 11.19 -25.34
N LEU A 305 14.96 11.36 -26.35
CA LEU A 305 14.74 12.24 -27.48
C LEU A 305 14.59 11.44 -28.80
N PHE A 306 14.16 10.17 -28.72
CA PHE A 306 13.97 9.34 -29.92
C PHE A 306 12.88 9.89 -30.81
N THR A 307 13.11 9.81 -32.13
CA THR A 307 12.21 10.34 -33.18
C THR A 307 11.86 9.27 -34.23
N GLY A 308 11.09 9.65 -35.23
CA GLY A 308 10.69 8.75 -36.33
C GLY A 308 9.58 7.77 -35.93
N SER A 309 9.35 6.78 -36.78
CA SER A 309 8.33 5.74 -36.49
C SER A 309 8.89 4.63 -35.62
N PHE A 310 8.06 4.12 -34.69
CA PHE A 310 8.46 2.98 -33.89
C PHE A 310 8.58 1.72 -34.75
N PRO A 311 9.69 0.94 -34.67
CA PRO A 311 9.97 -0.16 -35.58
C PRO A 311 8.95 -1.31 -35.51
N GLN A 312 8.55 -1.81 -36.68
CA GLN A 312 7.57 -2.91 -36.76
C GLN A 312 8.12 -4.26 -36.27
N ASP A 313 9.42 -4.47 -36.32
CA ASP A 313 10.02 -5.76 -35.98
C ASP A 313 10.03 -6.08 -34.49
N ILE A 314 9.63 -5.14 -33.60
CA ILE A 314 9.53 -5.40 -32.14
C ILE A 314 8.66 -6.60 -31.80
N GLY A 315 7.62 -6.86 -32.60
CA GLY A 315 6.68 -7.97 -32.38
C GLY A 315 7.28 -9.37 -32.54
N VAL A 316 8.56 -9.47 -32.97
CA VAL A 316 9.28 -10.75 -33.08
C VAL A 316 9.73 -11.28 -31.69
N ASN A 317 9.75 -10.46 -30.65
CA ASN A 317 10.21 -10.83 -29.30
C ASN A 317 9.08 -11.45 -28.45
N PRO A 318 8.85 -12.77 -28.44
CA PRO A 318 7.64 -13.38 -27.88
C PRO A 318 7.60 -13.36 -26.36
N ASN A 319 8.75 -13.17 -25.69
CA ASN A 319 8.86 -13.18 -24.23
C ASN A 319 8.80 -11.80 -23.58
N LEU A 320 8.53 -10.74 -24.39
CA LEU A 320 8.46 -9.40 -23.86
C LEU A 320 7.25 -9.25 -22.92
N ILE A 321 7.52 -8.80 -21.69
CA ILE A 321 6.56 -8.58 -20.62
C ILE A 321 6.25 -7.09 -20.48
N SER A 322 7.28 -6.23 -20.65
CA SER A 322 7.13 -4.78 -20.53
C SER A 322 7.78 -4.07 -21.72
N LEU A 323 6.99 -3.23 -22.37
CA LEU A 323 7.42 -2.31 -23.41
C LEU A 323 7.13 -0.88 -22.97
N SER A 324 8.20 -0.12 -22.69
CA SER A 324 8.17 1.23 -22.14
C SER A 324 8.93 2.16 -23.08
N ILE A 325 8.17 2.99 -23.81
CA ILE A 325 8.68 3.90 -24.86
C ILE A 325 8.10 5.32 -24.70
N GLU A 326 7.43 5.55 -23.59
CA GLU A 326 6.79 6.85 -23.27
C GLU A 326 7.80 7.98 -23.18
N GLN A 327 7.30 9.22 -23.21
CA GLN A 327 8.10 10.43 -23.08
C GLN A 327 9.24 10.48 -24.10
N ASN A 328 8.87 10.41 -25.37
CA ASN A 328 9.77 10.52 -26.51
C ASN A 328 9.09 11.36 -27.63
N SER A 329 9.66 11.38 -28.82
CA SER A 329 9.10 12.08 -29.97
C SER A 329 8.74 11.12 -31.11
N PHE A 330 8.33 9.89 -30.78
CA PHE A 330 7.91 8.92 -31.78
C PHE A 330 6.69 9.40 -32.55
N THR A 331 6.66 9.15 -33.85
CA THR A 331 5.61 9.58 -34.79
C THR A 331 5.00 8.40 -35.55
N GLY A 332 3.97 8.66 -36.34
CA GLY A 332 3.35 7.65 -37.16
C GLY A 332 2.38 6.77 -36.40
N LYS A 333 2.09 5.59 -36.95
CA LYS A 333 1.12 4.65 -36.39
C LYS A 333 1.80 3.65 -35.46
N VAL A 334 1.03 3.15 -34.49
CA VAL A 334 1.44 1.99 -33.66
C VAL A 334 1.57 0.77 -34.57
N PRO A 335 2.70 0.04 -34.52
CA PRO A 335 2.89 -1.17 -35.32
C PRO A 335 1.90 -2.28 -34.96
N GLN A 336 1.26 -2.85 -35.98
CA GLN A 336 0.34 -3.99 -35.76
C GLN A 336 1.05 -5.23 -35.20
N SER A 337 2.35 -5.37 -35.45
CA SER A 337 3.18 -6.46 -34.93
C SER A 337 3.26 -6.52 -33.39
N ILE A 338 3.02 -5.42 -32.69
CA ILE A 338 2.91 -5.40 -31.23
C ILE A 338 1.87 -6.44 -30.77
N GLY A 339 0.77 -6.66 -31.53
CA GLY A 339 -0.22 -7.68 -31.24
C GLY A 339 0.27 -9.14 -31.19
N ALA A 340 1.53 -9.41 -31.59
CA ALA A 340 2.18 -10.72 -31.44
C ALA A 340 2.79 -10.96 -30.05
N LEU A 341 2.93 -9.91 -29.21
CA LEU A 341 3.56 -9.93 -27.89
C LEU A 341 2.59 -10.46 -26.81
N LYS A 342 2.24 -11.72 -26.87
CA LYS A 342 1.17 -12.34 -26.06
C LYS A 342 1.42 -12.31 -24.54
N ASN A 343 2.70 -12.21 -24.14
CA ASN A 343 3.10 -12.16 -22.73
C ASN A 343 3.12 -10.74 -22.15
N LEU A 344 2.75 -9.75 -22.92
CA LEU A 344 2.84 -8.35 -22.52
C LEU A 344 1.89 -8.06 -21.36
N GLU A 345 2.46 -7.54 -20.26
CA GLU A 345 1.76 -7.10 -19.07
C GLU A 345 1.66 -5.57 -19.02
N GLN A 346 2.65 -4.88 -19.60
CA GLN A 346 2.71 -3.41 -19.63
C GLN A 346 3.04 -2.90 -21.03
N LEU A 347 2.22 -1.98 -21.52
CA LEU A 347 2.45 -1.23 -22.75
C LEU A 347 2.33 0.26 -22.45
N LEU A 348 3.46 0.93 -22.34
CA LEU A 348 3.58 2.33 -21.98
C LEU A 348 4.13 3.11 -23.17
N MET A 349 3.31 4.01 -23.76
CA MET A 349 3.68 4.83 -24.91
C MET A 349 3.09 6.25 -24.84
N TYR A 350 2.69 6.68 -23.65
CA TYR A 350 2.14 8.00 -23.43
C TYR A 350 3.20 9.11 -23.69
N GLU A 351 2.75 10.34 -23.85
CA GLU A 351 3.63 11.49 -24.12
C GLU A 351 4.59 11.24 -25.27
N ASN A 352 3.98 11.03 -26.46
CA ASN A 352 4.66 10.89 -27.75
C ASN A 352 3.87 11.65 -28.84
N ASN A 353 4.28 11.50 -30.10
CA ASN A 353 3.58 12.06 -31.24
C ASN A 353 2.96 10.98 -32.14
N PHE A 354 2.57 9.82 -31.57
CA PHE A 354 1.89 8.77 -32.32
C PHE A 354 0.55 9.28 -32.86
N SER A 355 0.22 8.87 -34.08
CA SER A 355 -0.97 9.36 -34.80
C SER A 355 -1.73 8.23 -35.53
N GLY A 356 -2.86 8.60 -36.11
CA GLY A 356 -3.74 7.62 -36.77
C GLY A 356 -4.61 6.85 -35.78
N GLU A 357 -5.22 5.79 -36.23
CA GLU A 357 -6.12 4.96 -35.41
C GLU A 357 -5.33 4.00 -34.53
N ILE A 358 -5.82 3.77 -33.31
CA ILE A 358 -5.32 2.71 -32.43
C ILE A 358 -5.65 1.37 -33.10
N PRO A 359 -4.63 0.50 -33.35
CA PRO A 359 -4.88 -0.76 -34.06
C PRO A 359 -5.71 -1.74 -33.21
N ASP A 360 -6.53 -2.54 -33.85
CA ASP A 360 -7.38 -3.55 -33.18
C ASP A 360 -6.60 -4.85 -32.94
N ILE A 361 -5.65 -4.81 -31.99
CA ILE A 361 -4.67 -5.89 -31.69
C ILE A 361 -4.79 -6.45 -30.27
N PHE A 362 -5.64 -5.88 -29.44
CA PHE A 362 -5.64 -6.13 -27.98
C PHE A 362 -6.24 -7.48 -27.59
N GLY A 363 -7.03 -8.14 -28.44
CA GLY A 363 -7.63 -9.44 -28.14
C GLY A 363 -6.62 -10.57 -27.84
N ASN A 364 -5.32 -10.38 -28.18
CA ASN A 364 -4.27 -11.32 -27.88
C ASN A 364 -3.60 -11.12 -26.50
N PHE A 365 -3.84 -9.99 -25.81
CA PHE A 365 -3.14 -9.59 -24.60
C PHE A 365 -3.84 -10.09 -23.35
N THR A 366 -3.80 -11.39 -23.10
CA THR A 366 -4.48 -12.01 -21.96
C THR A 366 -3.87 -11.64 -20.60
N ARG A 367 -2.65 -11.08 -20.58
CA ARG A 367 -1.90 -10.71 -19.37
C ARG A 367 -1.76 -9.20 -19.19
N LEU A 368 -2.23 -8.39 -20.12
CA LEU A 368 -2.05 -6.95 -20.08
C LEU A 368 -2.75 -6.35 -18.86
N PHE A 369 -1.95 -5.72 -18.02
CA PHE A 369 -2.37 -5.11 -16.76
C PHE A 369 -2.40 -3.58 -16.86
N ASN A 370 -1.43 -2.97 -17.58
CA ASN A 370 -1.33 -1.53 -17.81
C ASN A 370 -1.27 -1.22 -19.31
N LEU A 371 -2.15 -0.33 -19.76
CA LEU A 371 -2.17 0.21 -21.12
C LEU A 371 -2.21 1.74 -21.05
N PHE A 372 -1.08 2.40 -21.32
CA PHE A 372 -0.94 3.84 -21.29
C PHE A 372 -0.57 4.38 -22.67
N MET A 373 -1.52 5.08 -23.28
CA MET A 373 -1.43 5.67 -24.61
C MET A 373 -1.83 7.16 -24.60
N GLY A 374 -2.00 7.74 -23.44
CA GLY A 374 -2.37 9.15 -23.26
C GLY A 374 -1.36 10.13 -23.86
N TYR A 375 -1.75 11.39 -24.02
CA TYR A 375 -0.87 12.47 -24.50
C TYR A 375 -0.17 12.13 -25.83
N ASN A 376 -0.99 11.78 -26.84
CA ASN A 376 -0.58 11.49 -28.19
C ASN A 376 -1.51 12.19 -29.20
N GLN A 377 -1.46 11.80 -30.46
CA GLN A 377 -2.32 12.33 -31.54
C GLN A 377 -3.19 11.24 -32.14
N PHE A 378 -3.54 10.20 -31.36
CA PHE A 378 -4.41 9.11 -31.81
C PHE A 378 -5.78 9.65 -32.22
N SER A 379 -6.34 9.10 -33.30
CA SER A 379 -7.62 9.49 -33.86
C SER A 379 -8.51 8.28 -34.12
N GLY A 380 -9.75 8.50 -34.60
CA GLY A 380 -10.70 7.40 -34.78
C GLY A 380 -11.33 6.95 -33.46
N GLY A 381 -11.92 5.75 -33.45
CA GLY A 381 -12.56 5.18 -32.27
C GLY A 381 -11.64 4.31 -31.45
N VAL A 382 -12.03 4.04 -30.20
CA VAL A 382 -11.34 3.06 -29.36
C VAL A 382 -11.66 1.65 -29.85
N PRO A 383 -10.64 0.77 -30.08
CA PRO A 383 -10.86 -0.61 -30.49
C PRO A 383 -11.66 -1.42 -29.47
N THR A 384 -12.62 -2.20 -29.97
CA THR A 384 -13.43 -3.05 -29.05
C THR A 384 -12.65 -4.18 -28.41
N SER A 385 -11.54 -4.63 -29.03
CA SER A 385 -10.65 -5.66 -28.49
C SER A 385 -9.96 -5.27 -27.19
N ILE A 386 -9.87 -3.98 -26.81
CA ILE A 386 -9.40 -3.57 -25.49
C ILE A 386 -10.25 -4.20 -24.38
N GLY A 387 -11.56 -4.38 -24.61
CA GLY A 387 -12.45 -5.05 -23.67
C GLY A 387 -12.20 -6.56 -23.49
N GLU A 388 -11.28 -7.14 -24.26
CA GLU A 388 -10.85 -8.55 -24.12
C GLU A 388 -9.64 -8.71 -23.19
N CYS A 389 -9.00 -7.59 -22.79
CA CYS A 389 -7.89 -7.58 -21.84
C CYS A 389 -8.39 -7.75 -20.40
N HIS A 390 -8.84 -8.94 -20.02
CA HIS A 390 -9.54 -9.17 -18.75
C HIS A 390 -8.72 -8.87 -17.49
N GLN A 391 -7.39 -8.80 -17.58
CA GLN A 391 -6.51 -8.44 -16.46
C GLN A 391 -6.21 -6.93 -16.37
N LEU A 392 -6.76 -6.13 -17.30
CA LEU A 392 -6.47 -4.70 -17.35
C LEU A 392 -6.97 -4.00 -16.11
N SER A 393 -6.04 -3.36 -15.40
CA SER A 393 -6.28 -2.58 -14.19
C SER A 393 -6.25 -1.08 -14.45
N MET A 394 -5.39 -0.65 -15.37
CA MET A 394 -5.23 0.76 -15.71
C MET A 394 -5.30 0.96 -17.23
N LEU A 395 -6.21 1.83 -17.66
CA LEU A 395 -6.36 2.24 -19.06
C LEU A 395 -6.24 3.76 -19.14
N ASP A 396 -5.22 4.22 -19.85
CA ASP A 396 -5.01 5.65 -20.14
C ASP A 396 -5.01 5.93 -21.65
N LEU A 397 -6.01 6.69 -22.08
CA LEU A 397 -6.19 7.21 -23.43
C LEU A 397 -6.35 8.75 -23.41
N GLU A 398 -6.03 9.41 -22.27
CA GLU A 398 -6.23 10.86 -22.09
C GLU A 398 -5.48 11.68 -23.13
N ALA A 399 -5.96 12.87 -23.41
CA ALA A 399 -5.30 13.88 -24.24
C ALA A 399 -4.87 13.34 -25.62
N ASN A 400 -5.85 12.90 -26.40
CA ASN A 400 -5.72 12.46 -27.77
C ASN A 400 -6.79 13.12 -28.66
N ASN A 401 -6.89 12.70 -29.94
CA ASN A 401 -7.93 13.12 -30.88
C ASN A 401 -8.97 12.02 -31.13
N LEU A 402 -9.20 11.13 -30.15
CA LEU A 402 -10.11 10.01 -30.22
C LEU A 402 -11.56 10.53 -30.28
N ARG A 403 -12.43 9.85 -31.08
CA ARG A 403 -13.80 10.26 -31.34
C ARG A 403 -14.76 9.09 -31.40
N GLY A 404 -16.06 9.38 -31.45
CA GLY A 404 -17.14 8.40 -31.44
C GLY A 404 -17.47 7.96 -30.00
N SER A 405 -18.34 6.99 -29.86
CA SER A 405 -18.84 6.54 -28.58
C SER A 405 -17.83 5.64 -27.86
N ILE A 406 -17.80 5.71 -26.51
CA ILE A 406 -16.99 4.82 -25.68
C ILE A 406 -17.54 3.39 -25.81
N PRO A 407 -16.71 2.41 -26.22
CA PRO A 407 -17.16 1.02 -26.38
C PRO A 407 -17.62 0.43 -25.03
N LYS A 408 -18.82 -0.13 -25.00
CA LYS A 408 -19.39 -0.76 -23.80
C LYS A 408 -18.54 -1.91 -23.25
N ASN A 409 -17.74 -2.56 -24.09
CA ASN A 409 -16.87 -3.68 -23.71
C ASN A 409 -15.80 -3.28 -22.68
N ILE A 410 -15.36 -2.00 -22.68
CA ILE A 410 -14.43 -1.48 -21.67
C ILE A 410 -15.02 -1.62 -20.25
N PHE A 411 -16.31 -1.37 -20.12
CA PHE A 411 -17.04 -1.48 -18.86
C PHE A 411 -17.36 -2.94 -18.46
N GLY A 412 -16.94 -3.92 -19.26
CA GLY A 412 -16.91 -5.34 -18.95
C GLY A 412 -15.63 -5.78 -18.19
N LEU A 413 -14.62 -4.92 -18.12
CA LEU A 413 -13.33 -5.19 -17.48
C LEU A 413 -13.44 -5.09 -15.96
N SER A 414 -13.90 -6.14 -15.31
CA SER A 414 -14.18 -6.13 -13.86
C SER A 414 -12.97 -5.80 -12.97
N GLY A 415 -11.74 -6.00 -13.47
CA GLY A 415 -10.49 -5.67 -12.78
C GLY A 415 -10.03 -4.21 -12.94
N LEU A 416 -10.76 -3.39 -13.74
CA LEU A 416 -10.35 -2.03 -14.02
C LEU A 416 -10.50 -1.14 -12.79
N ASN A 417 -9.37 -0.57 -12.35
CA ASN A 417 -9.28 0.33 -11.20
C ASN A 417 -9.26 1.81 -11.65
N ASN A 418 -8.53 2.11 -12.73
CA ASN A 418 -8.36 3.48 -13.21
C ASN A 418 -8.67 3.58 -14.70
N LEU A 419 -9.48 4.57 -15.07
CA LEU A 419 -9.88 4.86 -16.45
C LEU A 419 -9.66 6.34 -16.75
N TYR A 420 -8.68 6.65 -17.60
CA TYR A 420 -8.36 8.00 -18.07
C TYR A 420 -8.74 8.12 -19.54
N MET A 421 -9.77 8.88 -19.85
CA MET A 421 -10.24 9.15 -21.22
C MET A 421 -10.55 10.64 -21.42
N GLY A 422 -10.11 11.48 -20.50
CA GLY A 422 -10.30 12.93 -20.59
C GLY A 422 -9.62 13.55 -21.80
N ARG A 423 -10.00 14.79 -22.15
CA ARG A 423 -9.35 15.60 -23.21
C ARG A 423 -9.26 14.89 -24.55
N ASN A 424 -10.42 14.42 -25.03
CA ASN A 424 -10.61 13.79 -26.33
C ASN A 424 -11.84 14.40 -27.03
N ALA A 425 -12.32 13.77 -28.08
CA ALA A 425 -13.53 14.16 -28.79
C ALA A 425 -14.62 13.06 -28.74
N PHE A 426 -14.68 12.28 -27.66
CA PHE A 426 -15.70 11.25 -27.46
C PHE A 426 -17.09 11.87 -27.41
N ASP A 427 -18.05 11.24 -28.08
CA ASP A 427 -19.44 11.67 -28.18
C ASP A 427 -20.41 10.59 -27.65
N GLY A 428 -21.71 10.89 -27.73
CA GLY A 428 -22.77 9.95 -27.34
C GLY A 428 -22.92 9.87 -25.81
N LEU A 429 -23.48 8.75 -25.35
CA LEU A 429 -23.82 8.50 -23.94
C LEU A 429 -22.73 7.72 -23.23
N VAL A 430 -22.60 7.94 -21.93
CA VAL A 430 -21.86 7.00 -21.06
C VAL A 430 -22.72 5.74 -20.92
N PRO A 431 -22.21 4.57 -21.35
CA PRO A 431 -22.96 3.31 -21.28
C PRO A 431 -23.35 2.92 -19.84
N ALA A 432 -24.54 2.34 -19.66
CA ALA A 432 -25.00 1.89 -18.35
C ALA A 432 -24.13 0.76 -17.76
N GLU A 433 -23.39 0.05 -18.59
CA GLU A 433 -22.43 -0.99 -18.25
C GLU A 433 -21.31 -0.46 -17.35
N VAL A 434 -21.08 0.87 -17.26
CA VAL A 434 -20.14 1.46 -16.30
C VAL A 434 -20.41 0.99 -14.87
N GLY A 435 -21.66 0.72 -14.51
CA GLY A 435 -22.06 0.20 -13.21
C GLY A 435 -21.55 -1.21 -12.88
N ASN A 436 -20.94 -1.93 -13.84
CA ASN A 436 -20.32 -3.25 -13.62
C ASN A 436 -18.94 -3.12 -12.97
N LEU A 437 -18.29 -1.96 -13.07
CA LEU A 437 -16.94 -1.71 -12.58
C LEU A 437 -16.95 -1.43 -11.08
N LYS A 438 -17.10 -2.48 -10.27
CA LYS A 438 -17.19 -2.36 -8.81
C LYS A 438 -15.87 -1.94 -8.15
N HIS A 439 -14.75 -2.23 -8.79
CA HIS A 439 -13.40 -1.92 -8.29
C HIS A 439 -12.86 -0.58 -8.82
N LEU A 440 -13.58 0.08 -9.72
CA LEU A 440 -13.17 1.36 -10.27
C LEU A 440 -13.03 2.42 -9.18
N GLN A 441 -11.83 2.97 -9.04
CA GLN A 441 -11.48 3.99 -8.06
C GLN A 441 -11.43 5.38 -8.72
N PHE A 442 -10.94 5.44 -9.94
CA PHE A 442 -10.73 6.67 -10.69
C PHE A 442 -11.36 6.59 -12.07
N ILE A 443 -12.13 7.61 -12.43
CA ILE A 443 -12.63 7.77 -13.78
C ILE A 443 -12.54 9.25 -14.19
N ASP A 444 -11.86 9.52 -15.29
CA ASP A 444 -11.82 10.82 -15.96
C ASP A 444 -12.38 10.72 -17.38
N LEU A 445 -13.50 11.36 -17.60
CA LEU A 445 -14.15 11.55 -18.91
C LEU A 445 -14.22 13.04 -19.27
N SER A 446 -13.50 13.90 -18.58
CA SER A 446 -13.57 15.35 -18.73
C SER A 446 -13.12 15.83 -20.11
N GLY A 447 -13.57 17.03 -20.50
CA GLY A 447 -13.11 17.65 -21.74
C GLY A 447 -13.40 16.84 -23.01
N ASN A 448 -14.62 16.31 -23.13
CA ASN A 448 -15.11 15.56 -24.27
C ASN A 448 -16.40 16.19 -24.84
N GLN A 449 -17.07 15.50 -25.74
CA GLN A 449 -18.37 15.89 -26.34
C GLN A 449 -19.51 14.96 -25.88
N LEU A 450 -19.31 14.24 -24.77
CA LEU A 450 -20.29 13.31 -24.20
C LEU A 450 -21.60 14.05 -23.87
N SER A 451 -22.72 13.43 -24.11
CA SER A 451 -24.03 14.10 -24.06
C SER A 451 -25.11 13.23 -23.43
N GLY A 452 -26.32 13.78 -23.34
CA GLY A 452 -27.48 13.10 -22.76
C GLY A 452 -27.43 13.09 -21.22
N ASN A 453 -28.27 12.26 -20.61
CA ASN A 453 -28.38 12.20 -19.17
C ASN A 453 -27.22 11.38 -18.54
N LEU A 454 -26.75 11.82 -17.40
CA LEU A 454 -25.82 11.01 -16.59
C LEU A 454 -26.51 9.71 -16.17
N THR A 455 -25.87 8.58 -16.46
CA THR A 455 -26.44 7.28 -16.14
C THR A 455 -26.49 7.05 -14.64
N THR A 456 -27.62 6.57 -14.11
CA THR A 456 -27.77 6.19 -12.71
C THR A 456 -26.88 5.01 -12.30
N ALA A 457 -26.41 4.23 -13.28
CA ALA A 457 -25.56 3.08 -13.08
C ALA A 457 -24.18 3.44 -12.45
N ILE A 458 -23.67 4.66 -12.66
CA ILE A 458 -22.44 5.14 -12.01
C ILE A 458 -22.50 4.98 -10.50
N GLY A 459 -23.66 5.23 -9.89
CA GLY A 459 -23.87 5.04 -8.44
C GLY A 459 -23.70 3.59 -7.93
N SER A 460 -23.44 2.64 -8.85
CA SER A 460 -23.10 1.25 -8.50
C SER A 460 -21.59 0.97 -8.42
N CYS A 461 -20.74 1.92 -8.80
CA CYS A 461 -19.28 1.79 -8.72
C CYS A 461 -18.82 2.04 -7.27
N SER A 462 -19.01 1.06 -6.39
CA SER A 462 -18.90 1.22 -4.92
C SER A 462 -17.53 1.67 -4.43
N SER A 463 -16.46 1.42 -5.17
CA SER A 463 -15.08 1.80 -4.83
C SER A 463 -14.65 3.16 -5.37
N LEU A 464 -15.55 3.87 -6.10
CA LEU A 464 -15.19 5.10 -6.81
C LEU A 464 -14.84 6.22 -5.82
N GLN A 465 -13.64 6.79 -5.99
CA GLN A 465 -13.09 7.87 -5.18
C GLN A 465 -13.04 9.19 -5.97
N TRP A 466 -12.70 9.14 -7.24
CA TRP A 466 -12.57 10.33 -8.08
C TRP A 466 -13.41 10.19 -9.35
N LEU A 467 -14.32 11.14 -9.54
CA LEU A 467 -15.21 11.22 -10.71
C LEU A 467 -15.07 12.58 -11.38
N TYR A 468 -14.44 12.61 -12.55
CA TYR A 468 -14.26 13.80 -13.39
C TYR A 468 -15.07 13.67 -14.67
N MET A 469 -16.09 14.52 -14.83
CA MET A 469 -16.95 14.57 -16.02
C MET A 469 -17.17 16.00 -16.51
N GLN A 470 -16.36 16.94 -16.03
CA GLN A 470 -16.48 18.35 -16.39
C GLN A 470 -16.17 18.61 -17.87
N ARG A 471 -16.65 19.76 -18.37
CA ARG A 471 -16.44 20.19 -19.77
C ARG A 471 -16.90 19.14 -20.78
N ASN A 472 -18.18 18.77 -20.65
CA ASN A 472 -18.90 17.88 -21.57
C ASN A 472 -20.26 18.52 -21.93
N ASN A 473 -21.12 17.78 -22.59
CA ASN A 473 -22.46 18.24 -23.00
C ASN A 473 -23.58 17.45 -22.30
N PHE A 474 -23.31 16.98 -21.06
CA PHE A 474 -24.30 16.25 -20.27
C PHE A 474 -25.50 17.14 -19.91
N SER A 475 -26.69 16.59 -19.98
CA SER A 475 -27.97 17.28 -19.75
C SER A 475 -28.83 16.55 -18.72
N GLY A 476 -29.98 17.10 -18.38
CA GLY A 476 -30.91 16.52 -17.43
C GLY A 476 -30.42 16.62 -15.97
N PRO A 477 -31.07 15.91 -15.04
CA PRO A 477 -30.78 16.04 -13.62
C PRO A 477 -29.51 15.29 -13.20
N VAL A 478 -28.86 15.79 -12.15
CA VAL A 478 -27.81 15.04 -11.43
C VAL A 478 -28.46 13.81 -10.80
N PRO A 479 -27.96 12.58 -11.04
CA PRO A 479 -28.57 11.39 -10.49
C PRO A 479 -28.44 11.28 -8.98
N SER A 480 -29.54 11.01 -8.26
CA SER A 480 -29.52 10.77 -6.82
C SER A 480 -28.70 9.54 -6.43
N SER A 481 -28.51 8.58 -7.37
CA SER A 481 -27.69 7.39 -7.16
C SER A 481 -26.20 7.71 -6.91
N LEU A 482 -25.70 8.89 -7.26
CA LEU A 482 -24.35 9.34 -6.89
C LEU A 482 -24.17 9.40 -5.35
N GLY A 483 -25.27 9.64 -4.60
CA GLY A 483 -25.24 9.58 -3.13
C GLY A 483 -24.95 8.18 -2.55
N ASN A 484 -24.92 7.13 -3.37
CA ASN A 484 -24.53 5.77 -2.96
C ASN A 484 -23.03 5.52 -2.99
N LEU A 485 -22.25 6.45 -3.57
CA LEU A 485 -20.79 6.33 -3.71
C LEU A 485 -20.08 6.71 -2.41
N ALA A 486 -20.19 5.87 -1.39
CA ALA A 486 -19.69 6.16 -0.05
C ALA A 486 -18.17 6.47 0.02
N SER A 487 -17.41 6.01 -0.97
CA SER A 487 -15.96 6.23 -1.09
C SER A 487 -15.58 7.51 -1.84
N LEU A 488 -16.56 8.25 -2.39
CA LEU A 488 -16.29 9.37 -3.28
C LEU A 488 -15.66 10.55 -2.53
N GLU A 489 -14.47 10.95 -2.97
CA GLU A 489 -13.68 12.06 -2.45
C GLU A 489 -13.79 13.31 -3.32
N VAL A 490 -13.84 13.13 -4.64
CA VAL A 490 -13.94 14.23 -5.60
C VAL A 490 -15.04 13.98 -6.63
N LEU A 491 -15.89 14.97 -6.80
CA LEU A 491 -16.93 14.99 -7.83
C LEU A 491 -16.87 16.30 -8.60
N ASP A 492 -16.46 16.24 -9.88
CA ASP A 492 -16.50 17.39 -10.78
C ASP A 492 -17.42 17.12 -11.98
N LEU A 493 -18.57 17.82 -11.98
CA LEU A 493 -19.55 17.83 -13.07
C LEU A 493 -19.67 19.22 -13.70
N SER A 494 -18.72 20.11 -13.45
CA SER A 494 -18.79 21.51 -13.88
C SER A 494 -18.77 21.67 -15.40
N SER A 495 -19.22 22.81 -15.88
CA SER A 495 -19.21 23.15 -17.32
C SER A 495 -19.92 22.08 -18.17
N ASN A 496 -21.17 21.82 -17.84
CA ASN A 496 -22.09 20.94 -18.53
C ASN A 496 -23.45 21.64 -18.76
N ASN A 497 -24.44 20.89 -19.24
CA ASN A 497 -25.81 21.38 -19.44
C ASN A 497 -26.81 20.73 -18.46
N LEU A 498 -26.35 20.38 -17.25
CA LEU A 498 -27.14 19.73 -16.21
C LEU A 498 -28.21 20.69 -15.67
N SER A 499 -29.41 20.18 -15.37
CA SER A 499 -30.56 20.94 -14.95
C SER A 499 -31.30 20.32 -13.76
N GLY A 500 -32.34 21.02 -13.24
CA GLY A 500 -33.07 20.55 -12.07
C GLY A 500 -32.34 20.80 -10.75
N SER A 501 -32.81 20.18 -9.67
CA SER A 501 -32.30 20.41 -8.32
C SER A 501 -31.09 19.51 -8.02
N ILE A 502 -30.23 20.01 -7.13
CA ILE A 502 -29.13 19.20 -6.57
C ILE A 502 -29.75 18.12 -5.65
N PRO A 503 -29.46 16.83 -5.88
CA PRO A 503 -29.98 15.74 -5.04
C PRO A 503 -29.55 15.86 -3.58
N GLN A 504 -30.49 15.66 -2.65
CA GLN A 504 -30.19 15.67 -1.21
C GLN A 504 -29.31 14.47 -0.80
N GLU A 505 -29.33 13.39 -1.54
CA GLU A 505 -28.53 12.19 -1.32
C GLU A 505 -27.03 12.49 -1.34
N LEU A 506 -26.59 13.55 -2.00
CA LEU A 506 -25.18 13.99 -1.95
C LEU A 506 -24.76 14.47 -0.54
N GLU A 507 -25.68 14.81 0.36
CA GLU A 507 -25.40 15.08 1.78
C GLU A 507 -24.85 13.84 2.51
N ASN A 508 -25.10 12.63 1.99
CA ASN A 508 -24.68 11.36 2.59
C ASN A 508 -23.21 11.01 2.30
N LEU A 509 -22.56 11.73 1.37
CA LEU A 509 -21.17 11.50 0.97
C LEU A 509 -20.21 12.09 2.00
N GLN A 510 -19.92 11.32 3.04
CA GLN A 510 -19.11 11.79 4.17
C GLN A 510 -17.64 12.01 3.82
N LEU A 511 -17.12 11.30 2.80
CA LEU A 511 -15.74 11.41 2.35
C LEU A 511 -15.55 12.46 1.25
N LEU A 512 -16.62 13.09 0.79
CA LEU A 512 -16.54 14.07 -0.31
C LEU A 512 -15.79 15.32 0.14
N LEU A 513 -14.61 15.52 -0.42
CA LEU A 513 -13.69 16.61 -0.11
C LEU A 513 -13.84 17.77 -1.08
N SER A 514 -14.22 17.49 -2.32
CA SER A 514 -14.39 18.49 -3.37
C SER A 514 -15.61 18.17 -4.21
N LEU A 515 -16.49 19.14 -4.30
CA LEU A 515 -17.70 19.11 -5.14
C LEU A 515 -17.71 20.32 -6.08
N ASN A 516 -17.64 20.08 -7.37
CA ASN A 516 -17.73 21.14 -8.37
C ASN A 516 -18.92 20.89 -9.30
N LEU A 517 -19.97 21.69 -9.15
CA LEU A 517 -21.17 21.70 -10.00
C LEU A 517 -21.31 23.01 -10.78
N SER A 518 -20.27 23.85 -10.80
CA SER A 518 -20.31 25.19 -11.40
C SER A 518 -20.59 25.16 -12.91
N PHE A 519 -21.10 26.26 -13.43
CA PHE A 519 -21.39 26.44 -14.87
C PHE A 519 -22.31 25.35 -15.44
N ASN A 520 -23.46 25.18 -14.82
CA ASN A 520 -24.58 24.33 -15.25
C ASN A 520 -25.88 25.12 -15.26
N HIS A 521 -27.01 24.46 -15.41
CA HIS A 521 -28.35 25.05 -15.37
C HIS A 521 -29.17 24.54 -14.16
N LEU A 522 -28.47 24.25 -13.06
CA LEU A 522 -29.10 23.77 -11.84
C LEU A 522 -29.96 24.85 -11.17
N GLU A 523 -31.06 24.43 -10.54
CA GLU A 523 -32.03 25.30 -9.91
C GLU A 523 -32.52 24.77 -8.55
N GLY A 524 -33.18 25.62 -7.79
CA GLY A 524 -33.74 25.25 -6.50
C GLY A 524 -32.81 25.49 -5.33
N GLU A 525 -33.17 24.92 -4.18
CA GLU A 525 -32.45 25.10 -2.93
C GLU A 525 -31.26 24.16 -2.86
N VAL A 526 -30.08 24.68 -2.48
CA VAL A 526 -28.87 23.90 -2.23
C VAL A 526 -29.04 23.07 -0.95
N PRO A 527 -28.61 21.78 -0.95
CA PRO A 527 -28.62 20.93 0.25
C PRO A 527 -27.86 21.55 1.41
N ARG A 528 -28.26 21.19 2.64
CA ARG A 528 -27.92 21.97 3.86
C ARG A 528 -26.85 21.34 4.73
N LYS A 529 -26.39 20.11 4.40
CA LYS A 529 -25.46 19.30 5.20
C LYS A 529 -24.29 18.78 4.35
N GLY A 530 -23.39 18.05 5.00
CA GLY A 530 -22.25 17.42 4.33
C GLY A 530 -21.32 18.46 3.71
N VAL A 531 -20.78 18.15 2.55
CA VAL A 531 -19.83 18.99 1.77
C VAL A 531 -20.35 20.41 1.54
N PHE A 532 -21.67 20.62 1.43
CA PHE A 532 -22.28 21.92 1.19
C PHE A 532 -22.10 22.95 2.32
N MET A 533 -21.73 22.48 3.52
CA MET A 533 -21.37 23.36 4.64
C MET A 533 -19.97 23.96 4.49
N ASN A 534 -19.13 23.35 3.67
CA ASN A 534 -17.76 23.80 3.41
C ASN A 534 -17.69 24.55 2.07
N ALA A 535 -17.68 25.87 2.13
CA ALA A 535 -17.67 26.71 0.94
C ALA A 535 -16.36 26.64 0.14
N THR A 536 -15.25 26.21 0.75
CA THR A 536 -13.98 26.02 0.04
C THR A 536 -13.94 24.70 -0.72
N ALA A 537 -14.74 23.72 -0.30
CA ALA A 537 -14.87 22.42 -0.92
C ALA A 537 -15.96 22.35 -1.98
N THR A 538 -16.84 23.38 -2.08
CA THR A 538 -18.02 23.35 -2.95
C THR A 538 -18.04 24.54 -3.91
N SER A 539 -18.02 24.24 -5.20
CA SER A 539 -18.17 25.24 -6.29
C SER A 539 -19.55 25.12 -6.95
N LEU A 540 -20.37 26.17 -6.85
CA LEU A 540 -21.73 26.22 -7.41
C LEU A 540 -21.97 27.41 -8.36
N GLN A 541 -20.94 28.22 -8.60
CA GLN A 541 -21.03 29.45 -9.41
C GLN A 541 -21.54 29.15 -10.83
N GLY A 542 -22.17 30.13 -11.46
CA GLY A 542 -22.65 29.97 -12.83
C GLY A 542 -24.02 29.28 -12.96
N ASN A 543 -24.61 28.76 -11.84
CA ASN A 543 -25.97 28.22 -11.80
C ASN A 543 -26.95 29.29 -11.35
N ARG A 544 -27.60 29.98 -12.29
CA ARG A 544 -28.46 31.15 -11.98
C ARG A 544 -29.75 30.80 -11.24
N GLY A 545 -30.18 29.55 -11.24
CA GLY A 545 -31.43 29.09 -10.61
C GLY A 545 -31.25 28.64 -9.15
N LEU A 546 -30.01 28.53 -8.65
CA LEU A 546 -29.73 28.08 -7.28
C LEU A 546 -29.96 29.17 -6.25
N CYS A 547 -30.47 28.79 -5.09
CA CYS A 547 -30.61 29.65 -3.93
C CYS A 547 -30.29 28.90 -2.63
N SER A 548 -30.02 29.60 -1.55
CA SER A 548 -29.83 28.99 -0.22
C SER A 548 -30.72 29.62 0.82
N SER A 549 -31.38 28.83 1.64
CA SER A 549 -32.14 29.31 2.79
C SER A 549 -31.28 29.58 4.03
N LYS A 550 -30.04 28.98 4.08
CA LYS A 550 -29.05 29.26 5.11
C LYS A 550 -28.21 30.48 4.71
N GLN A 551 -28.24 31.51 5.53
CA GLN A 551 -27.51 32.77 5.32
C GLN A 551 -25.98 32.51 5.26
N GLU A 552 -25.50 31.53 6.01
CA GLU A 552 -24.08 31.17 6.04
C GLU A 552 -23.60 30.59 4.71
N ILE A 553 -24.36 29.69 4.08
CA ILE A 553 -24.07 29.15 2.75
C ILE A 553 -24.20 30.24 1.69
N ALA A 554 -25.29 31.04 1.75
CA ALA A 554 -25.53 32.13 0.81
C ALA A 554 -24.37 33.15 0.81
N SER A 555 -23.87 33.57 1.97
CA SER A 555 -22.76 34.52 2.07
C SER A 555 -21.42 33.97 1.59
N LYS A 556 -21.15 32.68 1.82
CA LYS A 556 -19.89 32.04 1.42
C LYS A 556 -19.85 31.65 -0.05
N THR A 557 -21.00 31.24 -0.64
CA THR A 557 -21.07 30.77 -2.04
C THR A 557 -21.53 31.87 -3.01
N GLY A 558 -21.94 33.06 -2.51
CA GLY A 558 -22.46 34.15 -3.35
C GLY A 558 -23.86 33.88 -3.93
N LEU A 559 -24.56 32.85 -3.43
CA LEU A 559 -25.91 32.51 -3.91
C LEU A 559 -26.99 33.42 -3.31
N PRO A 560 -28.07 33.74 -4.05
CA PRO A 560 -29.19 34.47 -3.52
C PRO A 560 -29.91 33.69 -2.42
N GLN A 561 -30.53 34.39 -1.49
CA GLN A 561 -31.45 33.78 -0.53
C GLN A 561 -32.70 33.27 -1.27
N CYS A 562 -33.13 32.03 -0.92
CA CYS A 562 -34.38 31.50 -1.45
C CYS A 562 -35.55 32.39 -1.03
N MET A 563 -36.32 32.94 -1.98
CA MET A 563 -37.55 33.65 -1.68
C MET A 563 -38.53 32.64 -1.09
N ILE A 564 -38.76 32.77 0.22
CA ILE A 564 -39.84 32.05 0.90
C ILE A 564 -41.13 32.71 0.41
N MET A 565 -41.78 32.14 -0.62
CA MET A 565 -43.18 32.40 -0.85
C MET A 565 -43.89 31.91 0.42
N ARG A 566 -44.17 32.82 1.36
CA ARG A 566 -45.14 32.58 2.42
C ARG A 566 -46.46 32.32 1.70
N ARG A 567 -46.73 31.08 1.38
CA ARG A 567 -48.08 30.62 1.08
C ARG A 567 -48.88 30.94 2.35
N GLU A 568 -49.72 32.00 2.31
CA GLU A 568 -50.65 32.31 3.37
C GLU A 568 -51.57 31.11 3.60
N LYS A 569 -51.16 30.19 4.46
CA LYS A 569 -52.00 29.09 4.95
C LYS A 569 -53.18 29.62 5.82
N HIS A 570 -53.23 30.93 6.07
CA HIS A 570 -54.22 31.51 6.97
C HIS A 570 -55.61 31.70 6.35
N LEU A 571 -55.74 31.74 5.03
CA LEU A 571 -57.09 31.92 4.42
C LEU A 571 -57.86 30.59 4.45
N LEU A 572 -57.22 29.45 4.23
CA LEU A 572 -57.87 28.13 4.31
C LEU A 572 -58.22 27.74 5.75
N LEU A 573 -57.42 28.13 6.76
CA LEU A 573 -57.73 27.85 8.16
C LEU A 573 -58.94 28.60 8.64
N LYS A 574 -59.17 29.83 8.19
CA LYS A 574 -60.35 30.66 8.55
C LYS A 574 -61.67 30.13 7.96
N ILE A 575 -61.62 29.35 6.92
CA ILE A 575 -62.82 28.77 6.29
C ILE A 575 -63.06 27.34 6.82
N PHE A 576 -61.99 26.53 7.03
CA PHE A 576 -62.16 25.14 7.43
C PHE A 576 -62.40 24.92 8.93
N ILE A 577 -61.98 25.83 9.81
CA ILE A 577 -62.22 25.67 11.26
C ILE A 577 -63.68 25.75 11.61
N PRO A 578 -64.50 26.72 11.12
CA PRO A 578 -65.92 26.76 11.40
C PRO A 578 -66.71 25.57 10.80
N VAL A 579 -66.31 25.13 9.59
CA VAL A 579 -66.93 24.01 8.91
C VAL A 579 -66.60 22.68 9.60
N ALA A 580 -65.37 22.47 10.04
CA ALA A 580 -64.93 21.30 10.79
C ALA A 580 -65.57 21.26 12.20
N GLY A 581 -65.74 22.42 12.83
CA GLY A 581 -66.47 22.52 14.10
C GLY A 581 -67.94 22.11 14.01
N ALA A 582 -68.61 22.52 12.96
CA ALA A 582 -70.04 22.16 12.72
C ALA A 582 -70.16 20.64 12.39
N THR A 583 -69.28 20.10 11.56
CA THR A 583 -69.29 18.68 11.23
C THR A 583 -68.90 17.79 12.40
N PHE A 584 -68.00 18.25 13.29
CA PHE A 584 -67.62 17.56 14.50
C PHE A 584 -68.79 17.49 15.53
N LEU A 585 -69.54 18.56 15.68
CA LEU A 585 -70.76 18.57 16.55
C LEU A 585 -71.84 17.62 16.02
N ILE A 586 -72.04 17.56 14.71
CA ILE A 586 -72.99 16.62 14.07
C ILE A 586 -72.50 15.18 14.20
N SER A 587 -71.22 14.90 14.00
CA SER A 587 -70.66 13.57 14.15
C SER A 587 -70.63 13.11 15.61
N MET A 588 -70.46 14.00 16.57
CA MET A 588 -70.52 13.71 17.98
C MET A 588 -71.94 13.32 18.41
N MET A 589 -73.00 14.01 17.94
CA MET A 589 -74.39 13.64 18.17
C MET A 589 -74.70 12.26 17.54
N PHE A 590 -74.14 12.00 16.34
CA PHE A 590 -74.30 10.69 15.68
C PHE A 590 -73.57 9.59 16.42
N PHE A 591 -72.39 9.92 16.95
CA PHE A 591 -71.53 8.94 17.73
C PHE A 591 -72.18 8.61 19.07
N VAL A 592 -72.79 9.60 19.77
CA VAL A 592 -73.53 9.38 21.00
C VAL A 592 -74.79 8.52 20.74
N TRP A 593 -75.46 8.75 19.62
CA TRP A 593 -76.59 7.92 19.19
C TRP A 593 -76.18 6.49 18.85
N THR A 594 -74.97 6.28 18.23
CA THR A 594 -74.44 4.94 17.92
C THR A 594 -73.90 4.20 19.17
N LEU A 595 -73.39 4.93 20.17
CA LEU A 595 -72.96 4.29 21.43
C LEU A 595 -74.17 3.79 22.26
N ILE A 596 -75.30 4.47 22.21
CA ILE A 596 -76.53 4.04 22.88
C ILE A 596 -77.10 2.79 22.17
N SER A 597 -76.93 2.65 20.86
CA SER A 597 -77.39 1.52 20.06
C SER A 597 -76.50 0.29 20.16
N ARG A 598 -75.19 0.45 20.53
CA ARG A 598 -74.20 -0.66 20.60
C ARG A 598 -74.12 -1.38 21.95
N ARG A 599 -74.92 -0.97 22.98
CA ARG A 599 -74.90 -1.64 24.28
C ARG A 599 -75.75 -2.94 24.32
N LYS A 600 -76.21 -3.44 23.17
CA LYS A 600 -76.91 -4.71 23.06
C LYS A 600 -76.35 -5.53 21.90
N ARG A 601 -75.17 -6.12 22.05
CA ARG A 601 -74.85 -7.45 21.50
C ARG A 601 -73.53 -7.91 22.00
N ASN A 602 -73.60 -8.75 23.00
CA ASN A 602 -72.45 -9.54 23.48
C ASN A 602 -72.27 -10.78 22.60
N ASN A 603 -71.01 -11.18 22.60
CA ASN A 603 -70.47 -12.54 22.52
C ASN A 603 -70.57 -13.38 21.25
N ARG A 604 -69.36 -13.73 20.84
CA ARG A 604 -68.81 -15.02 20.42
C ARG A 604 -67.94 -14.77 19.20
N GLY A 605 -66.63 -15.14 19.22
CA GLY A 605 -66.04 -16.40 19.37
C GLY A 605 -64.86 -16.56 18.43
N LYS A 606 -63.76 -16.96 18.96
CA LYS A 606 -62.70 -17.80 18.37
C LYS A 606 -62.14 -17.56 16.96
N GLY A 607 -60.82 -17.37 16.94
CA GLY A 607 -59.90 -18.21 16.19
C GLY A 607 -59.55 -17.82 14.76
N GLY A 608 -58.32 -17.55 14.51
CA GLY A 608 -57.77 -17.43 13.17
C GLY A 608 -56.37 -16.84 13.15
N SER A 609 -55.40 -17.71 13.19
CA SER A 609 -53.99 -17.47 12.87
C SER A 609 -53.84 -16.71 11.55
N LEU A 610 -53.11 -15.64 11.55
CA LEU A 610 -52.57 -15.05 10.33
C LEU A 610 -51.05 -14.82 10.47
N HIS A 611 -50.35 -15.59 9.66
CA HIS A 611 -48.94 -15.39 9.39
C HIS A 611 -48.69 -13.95 8.90
N SER A 612 -47.97 -13.19 9.69
CA SER A 612 -47.28 -12.03 9.19
C SER A 612 -45.83 -12.41 8.85
N ILE A 613 -45.52 -12.39 7.58
CA ILE A 613 -44.16 -12.53 7.05
C ILE A 613 -43.35 -11.35 7.53
N SER A 614 -42.49 -11.53 8.51
CA SER A 614 -41.46 -10.56 8.89
C SER A 614 -40.26 -10.76 8.00
N LYS A 615 -40.10 -9.87 7.01
CA LYS A 615 -38.84 -9.69 6.30
C LYS A 615 -37.81 -9.09 7.28
N GLY A 616 -36.69 -9.82 7.52
CA GLY A 616 -35.48 -9.23 8.07
C GLY A 616 -34.82 -9.85 9.31
N LEU A 617 -35.15 -11.11 9.69
CA LEU A 617 -34.34 -11.81 10.71
C LEU A 617 -33.19 -12.57 10.04
N PRO A 618 -31.95 -12.50 10.62
CA PRO A 618 -30.83 -13.29 10.11
C PRO A 618 -31.12 -14.80 10.20
N PRO A 619 -30.57 -15.62 9.30
CA PRO A 619 -30.79 -17.07 9.29
C PRO A 619 -30.31 -17.69 10.59
N LYS A 620 -31.12 -18.60 11.19
CA LYS A 620 -30.70 -19.38 12.34
C LYS A 620 -29.74 -20.48 11.89
N ILE A 621 -28.55 -20.53 12.50
CA ILE A 621 -27.52 -21.55 12.28
C ILE A 621 -27.49 -22.49 13.50
N SER A 622 -27.48 -23.82 13.27
CA SER A 622 -27.34 -24.82 14.29
C SER A 622 -25.88 -25.22 14.58
N TYR A 623 -25.65 -25.91 15.69
CA TYR A 623 -24.33 -26.49 16.00
C TYR A 623 -23.83 -27.41 14.87
N SER A 624 -24.72 -28.27 14.34
CA SER A 624 -24.40 -29.21 13.26
C SER A 624 -24.00 -28.51 11.96
N ASP A 625 -24.60 -27.36 11.64
CA ASP A 625 -24.22 -26.59 10.47
C ASP A 625 -22.79 -26.03 10.62
N ILE A 626 -22.43 -25.55 11.82
CA ILE A 626 -21.10 -25.06 12.14
C ILE A 626 -20.08 -26.18 12.13
N GLN A 627 -20.42 -27.33 12.71
CA GLN A 627 -19.56 -28.52 12.75
C GLN A 627 -19.23 -29.03 11.34
N LEU A 628 -20.24 -29.10 10.47
CA LEU A 628 -20.05 -29.47 9.06
C LEU A 628 -19.18 -28.41 8.32
N ALA A 629 -19.51 -27.13 8.47
CA ALA A 629 -18.81 -26.04 7.78
C ALA A 629 -17.32 -25.96 8.15
N THR A 630 -16.96 -26.30 9.39
CA THR A 630 -15.59 -26.26 9.91
C THR A 630 -14.85 -27.60 9.80
N ASN A 631 -15.44 -28.61 9.17
CA ASN A 631 -14.94 -29.99 9.10
C ASN A 631 -14.63 -30.57 10.50
N ASN A 632 -15.63 -30.57 11.40
CA ASN A 632 -15.48 -30.98 12.80
C ASN A 632 -14.42 -30.18 13.58
N PHE A 633 -14.33 -28.87 13.33
CA PHE A 633 -13.30 -27.99 13.95
C PHE A 633 -11.86 -28.46 13.69
N ALA A 634 -11.60 -28.97 12.48
CA ALA A 634 -10.32 -29.51 12.09
C ALA A 634 -9.19 -28.48 12.28
N ALA A 635 -8.02 -28.95 12.69
CA ALA A 635 -6.86 -28.09 12.95
C ALA A 635 -6.41 -27.30 11.71
N GLU A 636 -6.60 -27.83 10.51
CA GLU A 636 -6.33 -27.19 9.23
C GLU A 636 -7.22 -25.97 8.94
N ASN A 637 -8.40 -25.91 9.55
CA ASN A 637 -9.34 -24.79 9.45
C ASN A 637 -9.18 -23.77 10.58
N LEU A 638 -8.29 -23.99 11.54
CA LEU A 638 -8.03 -23.08 12.63
C LEU A 638 -7.21 -21.89 12.13
N ILE A 639 -7.79 -20.68 12.13
CA ILE A 639 -7.16 -19.43 11.68
C ILE A 639 -6.66 -18.56 12.81
N GLY A 640 -7.12 -18.79 14.04
CA GLY A 640 -6.66 -18.05 15.21
C GLY A 640 -7.14 -18.66 16.52
N LYS A 641 -6.32 -18.53 17.57
CA LYS A 641 -6.66 -18.93 18.94
C LYS A 641 -6.42 -17.75 19.88
N GLY A 642 -7.45 -17.32 20.58
CA GLY A 642 -7.40 -16.17 21.49
C GLY A 642 -7.83 -16.53 22.92
N GLY A 643 -7.75 -15.55 23.82
CA GLY A 643 -8.08 -15.72 25.24
C GLY A 643 -9.53 -16.16 25.51
N PHE A 644 -10.45 -15.93 24.58
CA PHE A 644 -11.89 -16.22 24.78
C PHE A 644 -12.41 -17.32 23.84
N GLY A 645 -11.57 -17.92 22.97
CA GLY A 645 -11.99 -18.97 22.05
C GLY A 645 -11.10 -19.14 20.85
N SER A 646 -11.56 -19.96 19.89
CA SER A 646 -10.86 -20.30 18.67
C SER A 646 -11.66 -19.86 17.45
N VAL A 647 -10.98 -19.37 16.41
CA VAL A 647 -11.60 -18.93 15.16
C VAL A 647 -11.25 -19.91 14.04
N TYR A 648 -12.27 -20.41 13.35
CA TYR A 648 -12.14 -21.39 12.28
C TYR A 648 -12.64 -20.82 10.96
N LYS A 649 -12.02 -21.24 9.87
CA LYS A 649 -12.53 -21.05 8.53
C LYS A 649 -13.64 -22.07 8.27
N GLY A 650 -14.81 -21.63 7.81
CA GLY A 650 -15.96 -22.50 7.55
C GLY A 650 -16.53 -22.32 6.15
N GLY A 651 -16.73 -23.43 5.42
CA GLY A 651 -17.43 -23.46 4.14
C GLY A 651 -18.92 -23.78 4.35
N PHE A 652 -19.81 -22.80 4.09
CA PHE A 652 -21.25 -22.97 4.29
C PHE A 652 -21.98 -23.26 2.96
N SER A 653 -22.98 -24.15 2.97
CA SER A 653 -23.78 -24.49 1.79
C SER A 653 -24.76 -23.38 1.40
N THR A 654 -25.23 -23.39 0.16
CA THR A 654 -25.96 -22.33 -0.57
C THR A 654 -27.21 -21.75 0.11
N HIS A 655 -27.81 -22.39 1.12
CA HIS A 655 -29.00 -21.87 1.80
C HIS A 655 -28.74 -20.66 2.72
N ILE A 656 -27.51 -20.46 3.17
CA ILE A 656 -27.12 -19.34 4.03
C ILE A 656 -26.52 -18.20 3.20
N ASN A 657 -26.03 -18.52 2.01
CA ASN A 657 -25.23 -17.62 1.17
C ASN A 657 -26.03 -16.74 0.18
N SER A 658 -27.29 -16.98 -0.04
CA SER A 658 -28.09 -16.25 -1.02
C SER A 658 -28.28 -14.75 -0.74
N VAL A 659 -27.81 -14.26 0.42
CA VAL A 659 -28.00 -12.88 0.86
C VAL A 659 -26.69 -12.15 1.19
N TYR A 660 -25.53 -12.83 1.46
CA TYR A 660 -24.42 -12.18 2.13
C TYR A 660 -22.98 -12.50 1.67
N ALA A 661 -22.72 -13.44 0.77
CA ALA A 661 -21.34 -13.72 0.36
C ALA A 661 -21.21 -14.14 -1.11
N ILE A 662 -20.19 -13.61 -1.78
CA ILE A 662 -19.76 -14.00 -3.13
C ILE A 662 -18.93 -15.30 -3.06
N ASP A 663 -18.18 -15.51 -1.95
CA ASP A 663 -17.42 -16.72 -1.66
C ASP A 663 -18.06 -17.48 -0.49
N ASN A 664 -18.22 -18.80 -0.63
CA ASN A 664 -18.84 -19.70 0.35
C ASN A 664 -18.06 -19.87 1.67
N VAL A 665 -17.15 -18.94 1.99
CA VAL A 665 -16.23 -19.05 3.13
C VAL A 665 -16.51 -17.95 4.15
N LEU A 666 -16.72 -18.37 5.42
CA LEU A 666 -16.97 -17.48 6.56
C LEU A 666 -16.03 -17.82 7.72
N ALA A 667 -15.83 -16.88 8.62
CA ALA A 667 -15.10 -17.10 9.88
C ALA A 667 -16.07 -17.47 11.02
N VAL A 668 -15.73 -18.50 11.77
CA VAL A 668 -16.53 -18.99 12.90
C VAL A 668 -15.70 -18.88 14.18
N LYS A 669 -16.04 -17.93 15.05
CA LYS A 669 -15.44 -17.76 16.38
C LYS A 669 -16.22 -18.62 17.39
N VAL A 670 -15.60 -19.71 17.84
CA VAL A 670 -16.14 -20.62 18.86
C VAL A 670 -15.58 -20.21 20.21
N LEU A 671 -16.46 -19.99 21.17
CA LEU A 671 -16.08 -19.54 22.51
C LEU A 671 -15.76 -20.71 23.45
N ASP A 672 -14.72 -20.53 24.25
CA ASP A 672 -14.33 -21.44 25.32
C ASP A 672 -15.10 -21.12 26.59
N LEU A 673 -16.26 -21.81 26.78
CA LEU A 673 -17.17 -21.58 27.90
C LEU A 673 -16.65 -22.09 29.25
N GLN A 674 -15.52 -22.82 29.28
CA GLN A 674 -14.85 -23.19 30.53
C GLN A 674 -14.23 -21.98 31.22
N GLN A 675 -14.01 -20.91 30.52
CA GLN A 675 -13.53 -19.65 31.09
C GLN A 675 -14.68 -18.81 31.64
N SER A 676 -14.61 -18.45 32.92
CA SER A 676 -15.71 -17.81 33.69
C SER A 676 -16.22 -16.46 33.09
N LYS A 677 -15.51 -15.87 32.14
CA LYS A 677 -15.86 -14.59 31.49
C LYS A 677 -16.33 -14.73 30.03
N ALA A 678 -16.19 -15.90 29.40
CA ALA A 678 -16.49 -16.10 27.99
C ALA A 678 -17.96 -15.86 27.62
N ALA A 679 -18.90 -16.33 28.45
CA ALA A 679 -20.33 -16.14 28.23
C ALA A 679 -20.74 -14.63 28.33
N LYS A 680 -20.11 -13.85 29.23
CA LYS A 680 -20.36 -12.42 29.35
C LYS A 680 -19.78 -11.67 28.16
N SER A 681 -18.59 -12.06 27.69
CA SER A 681 -17.93 -11.54 26.48
C SER A 681 -18.80 -11.76 25.24
N PHE A 682 -19.35 -12.96 25.06
CA PHE A 682 -20.27 -13.29 23.96
C PHE A 682 -21.52 -12.40 23.94
N ASN A 683 -22.16 -12.22 25.07
CA ASN A 683 -23.37 -11.38 25.13
C ASN A 683 -23.05 -9.93 24.82
N ALA A 684 -21.93 -9.39 25.34
CA ALA A 684 -21.47 -8.02 25.05
C ALA A 684 -21.15 -7.85 23.55
N GLU A 685 -20.47 -8.82 22.94
CA GLU A 685 -20.14 -8.82 21.52
C GLU A 685 -21.40 -8.91 20.64
N CYS A 686 -22.38 -9.76 20.99
CA CYS A 686 -23.65 -9.83 20.30
C CYS A 686 -24.48 -8.55 20.43
N GLU A 687 -24.50 -7.93 21.59
CA GLU A 687 -25.24 -6.70 21.86
C GLU A 687 -24.63 -5.50 21.13
N ALA A 688 -23.32 -5.36 21.20
CA ALA A 688 -22.59 -4.31 20.49
C ALA A 688 -22.78 -4.40 18.97
N LEU A 689 -22.62 -5.60 18.40
CA LEU A 689 -22.65 -5.80 16.96
C LEU A 689 -24.06 -5.92 16.36
N ARG A 690 -25.09 -5.96 17.18
CA ARG A 690 -26.48 -6.01 16.72
C ARG A 690 -26.93 -4.74 15.99
N ASN A 691 -26.49 -3.58 16.48
CA ASN A 691 -26.93 -2.26 16.01
C ASN A 691 -25.82 -1.45 15.33
N VAL A 692 -24.57 -1.92 15.38
CA VAL A 692 -23.39 -1.23 14.85
C VAL A 692 -23.10 -1.73 13.44
N ARG A 693 -23.02 -0.79 12.46
CA ARG A 693 -22.69 -1.11 11.08
C ARG A 693 -21.77 -0.04 10.52
N HIS A 694 -20.55 -0.40 10.29
CA HIS A 694 -19.57 0.46 9.64
C HIS A 694 -18.66 -0.36 8.72
N ARG A 695 -18.18 0.23 7.63
CA ARG A 695 -17.37 -0.47 6.62
C ARG A 695 -16.05 -1.03 7.15
N ASN A 696 -15.45 -0.36 8.15
CA ASN A 696 -14.20 -0.77 8.78
C ASN A 696 -14.42 -1.52 10.11
N LEU A 697 -15.58 -2.14 10.28
CA LEU A 697 -15.87 -3.06 11.38
C LEU A 697 -16.18 -4.45 10.81
N VAL A 698 -15.70 -5.50 11.49
CA VAL A 698 -15.98 -6.88 11.10
C VAL A 698 -17.48 -7.14 11.16
N LYS A 699 -18.07 -7.57 10.04
CA LYS A 699 -19.49 -7.82 9.93
C LYS A 699 -19.85 -9.18 10.51
N VAL A 700 -20.67 -9.18 11.56
CA VAL A 700 -21.28 -10.40 12.08
C VAL A 700 -22.53 -10.72 11.26
N ILE A 701 -22.57 -11.95 10.75
CA ILE A 701 -23.67 -12.46 9.92
C ILE A 701 -24.76 -13.04 10.80
N THR A 702 -24.37 -13.87 11.77
CA THR A 702 -25.28 -14.50 12.71
C THR A 702 -24.54 -15.05 13.94
N SER A 703 -25.28 -15.47 14.96
CA SER A 703 -24.74 -16.14 16.15
C SER A 703 -25.44 -17.47 16.38
N CYS A 704 -24.73 -18.44 16.93
CA CYS A 704 -25.26 -19.72 17.38
C CYS A 704 -25.15 -19.83 18.89
N SER A 705 -26.25 -20.12 19.54
CA SER A 705 -26.28 -20.56 20.95
C SER A 705 -27.07 -21.85 20.99
N SER A 706 -26.43 -22.98 21.29
CA SER A 706 -26.93 -24.31 21.14
C SER A 706 -26.32 -25.23 22.22
N ILE A 707 -26.56 -26.51 22.13
CA ILE A 707 -25.93 -27.55 22.93
C ILE A 707 -25.13 -28.44 21.98
N ASP A 708 -23.89 -28.80 22.34
CA ASP A 708 -23.05 -29.71 21.58
C ASP A 708 -23.55 -31.19 21.72
N HIS A 709 -22.90 -32.09 20.99
CA HIS A 709 -23.28 -33.55 21.04
C HIS A 709 -22.98 -34.22 22.38
N ASN A 710 -22.21 -33.57 23.28
CA ASN A 710 -21.94 -34.06 24.63
C ASN A 710 -22.88 -33.44 25.68
N GLY A 711 -23.82 -32.61 25.29
CA GLY A 711 -24.74 -31.92 26.19
C GLY A 711 -24.21 -30.65 26.84
N ASN A 712 -23.03 -30.13 26.38
CA ASN A 712 -22.48 -28.90 26.90
C ASN A 712 -23.03 -27.69 26.13
N GLU A 713 -23.09 -26.55 26.79
CA GLU A 713 -23.46 -25.29 26.16
C GLU A 713 -22.41 -24.91 25.07
N PHE A 714 -22.90 -24.57 23.88
CA PHE A 714 -22.08 -24.16 22.73
C PHE A 714 -22.49 -22.75 22.27
N LYS A 715 -21.49 -21.85 22.10
CA LYS A 715 -21.69 -20.50 21.59
C LYS A 715 -20.68 -20.20 20.53
N ALA A 716 -21.14 -19.64 19.40
CA ALA A 716 -20.29 -19.24 18.30
C ALA A 716 -20.85 -18.00 17.59
N LEU A 717 -19.95 -17.18 17.05
CA LEU A 717 -20.24 -16.08 16.14
C LEU A 717 -19.80 -16.45 14.73
N VAL A 718 -20.63 -16.18 13.74
CA VAL A 718 -20.33 -16.36 12.33
C VAL A 718 -20.17 -14.99 11.69
N MET A 719 -19.00 -14.76 11.12
CA MET A 719 -18.54 -13.47 10.65
C MET A 719 -18.00 -13.58 9.21
N GLU A 720 -17.84 -12.45 8.56
CA GLU A 720 -17.15 -12.34 7.28
C GLU A 720 -15.68 -12.82 7.42
N PHE A 721 -15.20 -13.58 6.42
CA PHE A 721 -13.83 -14.10 6.44
C PHE A 721 -12.87 -13.08 5.84
N MET A 722 -11.83 -12.72 6.57
CA MET A 722 -10.80 -11.78 6.17
C MET A 722 -9.56 -12.53 5.67
N SER A 723 -9.38 -12.52 4.34
CA SER A 723 -8.41 -13.40 3.66
C SER A 723 -6.95 -13.07 3.93
N CYS A 724 -6.62 -11.80 4.22
CA CYS A 724 -5.25 -11.37 4.49
C CYS A 724 -4.84 -11.51 5.96
N GLY A 725 -5.74 -12.01 6.84
CA GLY A 725 -5.45 -12.22 8.26
C GLY A 725 -5.39 -10.92 9.05
N ASN A 726 -4.64 -10.90 10.16
CA ASN A 726 -4.54 -9.74 11.03
C ASN A 726 -3.27 -8.91 10.79
N LEU A 727 -3.29 -7.66 11.26
CA LEU A 727 -2.18 -6.72 11.13
C LEU A 727 -0.90 -7.16 11.86
N ASP A 728 -1.03 -7.92 12.96
CA ASP A 728 0.14 -8.46 13.72
C ASP A 728 1.03 -9.32 12.82
N ARG A 729 0.43 -10.14 11.95
CA ARG A 729 1.14 -10.97 10.97
C ARG A 729 1.94 -10.13 9.98
N TRP A 730 1.40 -9.01 9.51
CA TRP A 730 2.04 -8.12 8.52
C TRP A 730 3.15 -7.27 9.11
N LEU A 731 3.04 -6.91 10.40
CA LEU A 731 4.07 -6.14 11.09
C LEU A 731 5.26 -7.00 11.52
N TYR A 732 5.04 -8.29 11.86
CA TYR A 732 6.01 -9.16 12.51
C TYR A 732 6.26 -10.50 11.80
N SER A 733 5.92 -10.61 10.50
CA SER A 733 6.27 -11.80 9.72
C SER A 733 7.79 -11.93 9.61
N GLU A 734 8.33 -13.05 10.07
CA GLU A 734 9.75 -13.38 10.01
C GLU A 734 10.15 -13.99 8.64
N ASP A 735 9.17 -14.39 7.81
CA ASP A 735 9.42 -15.01 6.52
C ASP A 735 9.77 -13.94 5.47
N ALA A 736 11.05 -13.71 5.27
CA ALA A 736 11.56 -12.82 4.20
C ALA A 736 11.17 -13.31 2.78
N GLU A 737 10.83 -14.59 2.62
CA GLU A 737 10.36 -15.17 1.35
C GLU A 737 8.87 -14.95 1.08
N SER A 738 8.07 -14.59 2.09
CA SER A 738 6.61 -14.42 1.92
C SER A 738 6.20 -13.10 1.27
N GLY A 739 7.12 -12.15 1.05
CA GLY A 739 6.81 -10.84 0.44
C GLY A 739 5.85 -9.95 1.26
N LEU A 740 5.54 -10.30 2.50
CA LEU A 740 4.60 -9.59 3.36
C LEU A 740 5.24 -8.32 3.95
N CYS A 741 5.20 -7.22 3.20
CA CYS A 741 5.65 -5.91 3.69
C CYS A 741 4.57 -4.86 3.40
N LEU A 742 4.25 -4.04 4.41
CA LEU A 742 3.31 -2.92 4.28
C LEU A 742 4.07 -1.63 3.99
N SER A 743 3.75 -0.97 2.89
CA SER A 743 4.24 0.36 2.55
C SER A 743 3.78 1.42 3.54
N LEU A 744 4.42 2.59 3.56
CA LEU A 744 3.98 3.71 4.39
C LEU A 744 2.54 4.10 4.05
N LEU A 745 2.20 4.15 2.75
CA LEU A 745 0.84 4.47 2.30
C LEU A 745 -0.17 3.41 2.75
N GLN A 746 0.18 2.13 2.69
CA GLN A 746 -0.69 1.06 3.18
C GLN A 746 -0.89 1.14 4.69
N ARG A 747 0.19 1.38 5.47
CA ARG A 747 0.09 1.57 6.93
C ARG A 747 -0.76 2.79 7.29
N LEU A 748 -0.62 3.87 6.53
CA LEU A 748 -1.42 5.08 6.71
C LEU A 748 -2.90 4.83 6.38
N ASN A 749 -3.20 4.08 5.30
CA ASN A 749 -4.56 3.68 4.96
C ASN A 749 -5.19 2.81 6.06
N ILE A 750 -4.47 1.81 6.55
CA ILE A 750 -4.90 0.97 7.67
C ILE A 750 -5.19 1.82 8.92
N ALA A 751 -4.31 2.78 9.24
CA ALA A 751 -4.51 3.69 10.36
C ALA A 751 -5.77 4.56 10.19
N ILE A 752 -6.03 5.07 8.98
CA ILE A 752 -7.23 5.83 8.64
C ILE A 752 -8.49 4.98 8.77
N ASP A 753 -8.46 3.72 8.29
CA ASP A 753 -9.58 2.79 8.40
C ASP A 753 -9.94 2.51 9.86
N VAL A 754 -8.93 2.22 10.69
CA VAL A 754 -9.12 1.99 12.13
C VAL A 754 -9.63 3.25 12.82
N ALA A 755 -9.06 4.42 12.52
CA ALA A 755 -9.52 5.70 13.07
C ALA A 755 -10.97 6.01 12.68
N SER A 756 -11.37 5.69 11.43
CA SER A 756 -12.75 5.85 10.95
C SER A 756 -13.73 4.95 11.69
N ALA A 757 -13.36 3.69 11.95
CA ALA A 757 -14.17 2.77 12.74
C ALA A 757 -14.34 3.26 14.18
N MET A 758 -13.26 3.78 14.79
CA MET A 758 -13.27 4.26 16.16
C MET A 758 -14.03 5.59 16.29
N ASP A 759 -13.91 6.50 15.32
CA ASP A 759 -14.70 7.73 15.28
C ASP A 759 -16.20 7.43 15.25
N TYR A 760 -16.61 6.46 14.42
CA TYR A 760 -18.00 6.00 14.36
C TYR A 760 -18.48 5.43 15.69
N LEU A 761 -17.69 4.59 16.38
CA LEU A 761 -18.06 4.01 17.67
C LEU A 761 -18.20 5.06 18.77
N HIS A 762 -17.34 6.10 18.75
CA HIS A 762 -17.30 7.11 19.78
C HIS A 762 -18.32 8.24 19.61
N HIS A 763 -18.68 8.58 18.36
CA HIS A 763 -19.47 9.79 18.09
C HIS A 763 -20.79 9.55 17.35
N ASP A 764 -20.91 8.47 16.59
CA ASP A 764 -22.08 8.21 15.73
C ASP A 764 -22.95 7.06 16.27
N CYS A 765 -22.50 6.36 17.32
CA CYS A 765 -23.31 5.38 18.07
C CYS A 765 -24.04 6.06 19.22
N ASP A 766 -25.28 5.64 19.49
CA ASP A 766 -26.08 6.08 20.64
C ASP A 766 -26.59 4.86 21.40
N PRO A 767 -26.12 4.62 22.64
CA PRO A 767 -25.04 5.35 23.34
C PRO A 767 -23.63 5.08 22.75
N PRO A 768 -22.66 6.00 22.97
CA PRO A 768 -21.30 5.80 22.51
C PRO A 768 -20.67 4.50 23.01
N LEU A 769 -19.85 3.88 22.17
CA LEU A 769 -19.20 2.61 22.42
C LEU A 769 -17.69 2.78 22.60
N VAL A 770 -17.11 2.13 23.61
CA VAL A 770 -15.68 2.07 23.87
C VAL A 770 -15.21 0.62 23.64
N HIS A 771 -14.22 0.44 22.77
CA HIS A 771 -13.74 -0.90 22.35
C HIS A 771 -12.90 -1.59 23.43
N CYS A 772 -12.06 -0.87 24.10
CA CYS A 772 -11.17 -1.32 25.20
C CYS A 772 -10.04 -2.29 24.83
N ASP A 773 -9.88 -2.74 23.58
CA ASP A 773 -8.81 -3.69 23.20
C ASP A 773 -8.29 -3.46 21.77
N ILE A 774 -7.92 -2.22 21.45
CA ILE A 774 -7.32 -1.86 20.14
C ILE A 774 -5.85 -2.29 20.13
N LYS A 775 -5.51 -3.22 19.20
CA LYS A 775 -4.15 -3.76 18.99
C LYS A 775 -4.06 -4.44 17.62
N PRO A 776 -2.85 -4.70 17.06
CA PRO A 776 -2.69 -5.30 15.72
C PRO A 776 -3.41 -6.64 15.53
N ALA A 777 -3.48 -7.48 16.55
CA ALA A 777 -4.15 -8.78 16.48
C ALA A 777 -5.67 -8.68 16.27
N ASN A 778 -6.29 -7.55 16.65
CA ASN A 778 -7.72 -7.28 16.51
C ASN A 778 -8.07 -6.45 15.27
N ILE A 779 -7.08 -6.07 14.47
CA ILE A 779 -7.24 -5.42 13.18
C ILE A 779 -7.04 -6.48 12.10
N VAL A 780 -8.08 -6.80 11.36
CA VAL A 780 -8.05 -7.82 10.29
C VAL A 780 -8.19 -7.16 8.92
N LEU A 781 -7.50 -7.73 7.93
CA LEU A 781 -7.40 -7.18 6.58
C LEU A 781 -8.18 -8.05 5.59
N ASP A 782 -9.00 -7.43 4.77
CA ASP A 782 -9.70 -8.10 3.68
C ASP A 782 -8.79 -8.34 2.46
N SER A 783 -9.34 -8.89 1.37
CA SER A 783 -8.59 -9.15 0.13
C SER A 783 -8.04 -7.89 -0.54
N ASN A 784 -8.55 -6.71 -0.21
CA ASN A 784 -8.12 -5.41 -0.74
C ASN A 784 -7.22 -4.65 0.22
N MET A 785 -6.74 -5.30 1.29
CA MET A 785 -5.93 -4.69 2.35
C MET A 785 -6.66 -3.57 3.12
N VAL A 786 -8.00 -3.53 3.08
CA VAL A 786 -8.81 -2.63 3.91
C VAL A 786 -8.88 -3.18 5.32
N ALA A 787 -8.66 -2.32 6.30
CA ALA A 787 -8.65 -2.73 7.69
C ALA A 787 -10.06 -2.73 8.31
N HIS A 788 -10.35 -3.78 9.07
CA HIS A 788 -11.58 -3.94 9.83
C HIS A 788 -11.25 -4.21 11.30
N VAL A 789 -11.87 -3.44 12.19
CA VAL A 789 -11.73 -3.65 13.64
C VAL A 789 -12.65 -4.79 14.06
N GLY A 790 -12.09 -5.76 14.79
CA GLY A 790 -12.80 -6.94 15.28
C GLY A 790 -12.59 -7.16 16.79
N ASP A 791 -13.11 -8.27 17.30
CA ASP A 791 -13.05 -8.71 18.71
C ASP A 791 -13.66 -7.72 19.72
N PHE A 792 -14.98 -7.59 19.67
CA PHE A 792 -15.77 -6.74 20.57
C PHE A 792 -16.03 -7.34 21.96
N GLY A 793 -15.24 -8.34 22.38
CA GLY A 793 -15.43 -9.06 23.62
C GLY A 793 -15.26 -8.23 24.92
N LEU A 794 -14.61 -7.06 24.83
CA LEU A 794 -14.38 -6.14 25.96
C LEU A 794 -15.13 -4.80 25.83
N VAL A 795 -15.97 -4.65 24.82
CA VAL A 795 -16.70 -3.40 24.53
C VAL A 795 -17.56 -2.92 25.70
N ARG A 796 -17.74 -1.60 25.83
CA ARG A 796 -18.59 -0.93 26.84
C ARG A 796 -19.44 0.16 26.21
N PHE A 797 -20.72 0.19 26.62
CA PHE A 797 -21.62 1.31 26.34
C PHE A 797 -21.42 2.41 27.39
N LEU A 798 -21.34 3.65 26.97
CA LEU A 798 -21.29 4.82 27.85
C LEU A 798 -22.73 5.31 28.05
N SER A 799 -23.39 4.91 29.15
CA SER A 799 -24.74 5.42 29.51
C SER A 799 -24.64 6.63 30.42
N GLU A 800 -25.54 7.63 30.22
CA GLU A 800 -25.60 8.83 31.03
C GLU A 800 -26.07 8.61 32.47
N ASN A 801 -26.73 7.47 32.78
CA ASN A 801 -27.23 7.12 34.13
C ASN A 801 -26.60 5.80 34.60
N PRO A 802 -25.56 5.82 35.44
CA PRO A 802 -25.07 4.59 36.06
C PRO A 802 -26.06 4.13 37.14
N SER A 803 -26.81 3.04 36.91
CA SER A 803 -27.53 2.35 37.95
C SER A 803 -26.52 1.80 38.96
N GLU A 804 -26.75 2.00 40.24
CA GLU A 804 -25.86 1.65 41.38
C GLU A 804 -25.49 0.18 41.52
N ASN A 805 -25.94 -0.69 40.63
CA ASN A 805 -25.68 -2.14 40.66
C ASN A 805 -24.53 -2.65 39.80
N GLU A 806 -23.76 -1.80 39.09
CA GLU A 806 -22.51 -2.19 38.45
C GLU A 806 -21.30 -1.91 39.34
N SER A 807 -21.34 -2.47 40.56
CA SER A 807 -20.22 -2.44 41.48
C SER A 807 -19.03 -3.27 40.93
N SER A 808 -17.95 -2.57 40.69
CA SER A 808 -16.58 -2.97 40.94
C SER A 808 -16.22 -4.45 40.65
N THR A 809 -15.80 -4.73 39.40
CA THR A 809 -14.65 -5.59 39.25
C THR A 809 -13.51 -4.74 38.74
N VAL A 810 -12.62 -4.35 39.66
CA VAL A 810 -11.29 -3.82 39.41
C VAL A 810 -10.51 -4.93 38.67
N GLY A 811 -10.64 -4.95 37.34
CA GLY A 811 -9.85 -5.80 36.46
C GLY A 811 -9.27 -4.92 35.36
N LEU A 812 -7.97 -4.99 35.17
CA LEU A 812 -7.29 -4.37 34.02
C LEU A 812 -8.08 -4.68 32.76
N LYS A 813 -8.55 -3.63 32.06
CA LYS A 813 -9.38 -3.75 30.84
C LYS A 813 -8.49 -3.49 29.63
N GLY A 814 -8.19 -4.53 28.84
CA GLY A 814 -7.41 -4.46 27.61
C GLY A 814 -6.09 -5.23 27.65
N SER A 815 -5.36 -5.20 26.55
CA SER A 815 -4.08 -5.91 26.38
C SER A 815 -2.90 -5.12 26.96
N ILE A 816 -2.00 -5.82 27.63
CA ILE A 816 -0.80 -5.22 28.26
C ILE A 816 -0.01 -4.46 27.19
N GLY A 817 0.41 -3.25 27.54
CA GLY A 817 1.13 -2.34 26.65
C GLY A 817 0.24 -1.35 25.90
N TYR A 818 -1.07 -1.64 25.71
CA TYR A 818 -2.04 -0.76 25.05
C TYR A 818 -3.00 -0.08 26.04
N ILE A 819 -2.98 -0.49 27.29
CA ILE A 819 -3.89 -0.01 28.34
C ILE A 819 -3.54 1.44 28.68
N ALA A 820 -4.54 2.31 28.68
CA ALA A 820 -4.39 3.70 29.10
C ALA A 820 -4.01 3.80 30.59
N PRO A 821 -3.09 4.70 30.98
CA PRO A 821 -2.56 4.78 32.34
C PRO A 821 -3.63 5.03 33.42
N GLU A 822 -4.69 5.77 33.10
CA GLU A 822 -5.82 6.03 34.01
C GLU A 822 -6.60 4.76 34.39
N TYR A 823 -6.58 3.71 33.58
CA TYR A 823 -7.22 2.43 33.92
C TYR A 823 -6.48 1.67 35.01
N GLY A 824 -5.15 1.83 35.08
CA GLY A 824 -4.30 1.32 36.18
C GLY A 824 -4.56 2.01 37.50
N LEU A 825 -5.09 3.24 37.49
CA LEU A 825 -5.47 4.04 38.65
C LEU A 825 -6.95 3.86 39.07
N GLY A 826 -7.66 2.89 38.49
CA GLY A 826 -9.08 2.64 38.79
C GLY A 826 -10.07 3.47 37.99
N GLY A 827 -9.64 4.12 36.92
CA GLY A 827 -10.48 4.91 36.00
C GLY A 827 -11.52 4.05 35.29
N LYS A 828 -12.67 4.67 34.93
CA LYS A 828 -13.71 4.05 34.12
C LYS A 828 -13.27 3.98 32.65
N ALA A 829 -13.84 3.03 31.90
CA ALA A 829 -13.67 2.96 30.43
C ALA A 829 -14.15 4.27 29.78
N SER A 830 -13.38 4.81 28.86
CA SER A 830 -13.65 6.11 28.19
C SER A 830 -13.14 6.08 26.75
N THR A 831 -13.72 6.94 25.90
CA THR A 831 -13.26 7.13 24.53
C THR A 831 -11.78 7.56 24.47
N SER A 832 -11.33 8.36 25.46
CA SER A 832 -9.93 8.77 25.61
C SER A 832 -8.99 7.57 25.87
N GLY A 833 -9.49 6.48 26.48
CA GLY A 833 -8.73 5.25 26.67
C GLY A 833 -8.48 4.51 25.37
N ASP A 834 -9.48 4.44 24.48
CA ASP A 834 -9.33 3.87 23.13
C ASP A 834 -8.38 4.74 22.28
N VAL A 835 -8.45 6.07 22.41
CA VAL A 835 -7.51 7.00 21.76
C VAL A 835 -6.07 6.68 22.18
N TYR A 836 -5.82 6.39 23.46
CA TYR A 836 -4.49 6.00 23.92
C TYR A 836 -4.04 4.68 23.26
N SER A 837 -4.90 3.66 23.27
CA SER A 837 -4.62 2.36 22.63
C SER A 837 -4.35 2.51 21.13
N PHE A 838 -5.12 3.36 20.45
CA PHE A 838 -4.88 3.69 19.03
C PHE A 838 -3.55 4.42 18.82
N GLY A 839 -3.17 5.32 19.73
CA GLY A 839 -1.88 6.00 19.69
C GLY A 839 -0.70 5.03 19.79
N ILE A 840 -0.79 4.03 20.67
CA ILE A 840 0.22 2.96 20.79
C ILE A 840 0.25 2.13 19.50
N LEU A 841 -0.91 1.73 18.94
CA LEU A 841 -1.01 1.03 17.66
C LEU A 841 -0.34 1.82 16.53
N LEU A 842 -0.58 3.12 16.46
CA LEU A 842 -0.02 3.99 15.42
C LEU A 842 1.52 4.07 15.51
N LEU A 843 2.05 4.23 16.73
CA LEU A 843 3.50 4.21 16.96
C LEU A 843 4.09 2.83 16.63
N GLU A 844 3.42 1.74 17.01
CA GLU A 844 3.82 0.37 16.71
C GLU A 844 3.86 0.12 15.19
N MET A 845 2.89 0.61 14.45
CA MET A 845 2.84 0.50 12.98
C MET A 845 4.00 1.21 12.29
N ILE A 846 4.52 2.29 12.85
CA ILE A 846 5.65 3.05 12.27
C ILE A 846 7.00 2.51 12.73
N ILE A 847 7.09 2.08 13.98
CA ILE A 847 8.35 1.65 14.61
C ILE A 847 8.59 0.14 14.44
N ALA A 848 7.53 -0.63 14.18
CA ALA A 848 7.51 -2.10 14.10
C ALA A 848 8.10 -2.79 15.34
N LYS A 849 7.82 -2.24 16.54
CA LYS A 849 8.19 -2.82 17.84
C LYS A 849 6.95 -2.98 18.70
N LYS A 850 6.76 -4.17 19.25
CA LYS A 850 5.65 -4.42 20.19
C LYS A 850 5.82 -3.60 21.46
N PRO A 851 4.76 -3.00 22.01
CA PRO A 851 4.86 -2.25 23.27
C PRO A 851 5.28 -3.14 24.46
N THR A 852 5.23 -4.47 24.30
CA THR A 852 5.69 -5.49 25.24
C THR A 852 7.08 -6.04 24.93
N ASP A 853 7.78 -5.45 23.96
CA ASP A 853 9.12 -5.87 23.57
C ASP A 853 10.09 -5.78 24.78
N LYS A 854 11.05 -6.71 24.82
CA LYS A 854 12.04 -6.80 25.90
C LYS A 854 12.90 -5.54 26.04
N MET A 855 13.04 -4.74 24.99
CA MET A 855 13.75 -3.47 25.03
C MET A 855 13.07 -2.42 25.92
N PHE A 856 11.75 -2.54 26.16
CA PHE A 856 10.98 -1.62 26.98
C PHE A 856 10.94 -2.08 28.45
N LYS A 857 12.11 -2.09 29.11
CA LYS A 857 12.29 -2.41 30.53
C LYS A 857 12.56 -1.14 31.37
N GLU A 858 12.44 -1.24 32.68
CA GLU A 858 12.82 -0.21 33.68
C GLU A 858 12.11 1.15 33.47
N GLY A 859 10.83 1.11 33.08
CA GLY A 859 10.01 2.33 32.91
C GLY A 859 10.12 3.01 31.56
N LEU A 860 10.85 2.44 30.61
CA LEU A 860 10.79 2.80 29.21
C LEU A 860 9.55 2.16 28.60
N SER A 861 8.78 2.94 27.82
CA SER A 861 7.60 2.48 27.06
C SER A 861 7.70 2.96 25.62
N LEU A 862 6.95 2.34 24.71
CA LEU A 862 7.00 2.67 23.28
C LEU A 862 6.81 4.18 23.03
N ASN A 863 5.87 4.83 23.71
CA ASN A 863 5.63 6.27 23.59
C ASN A 863 6.77 7.11 24.15
N LYS A 864 7.40 6.71 25.28
CA LYS A 864 8.60 7.38 25.81
C LYS A 864 9.78 7.20 24.86
N PHE A 865 9.96 6.03 24.28
CA PHE A 865 10.98 5.77 23.27
C PHE A 865 10.79 6.67 22.05
N ALA A 866 9.57 6.73 21.50
CA ALA A 866 9.25 7.60 20.38
C ALA A 866 9.44 9.10 20.71
N SER A 867 9.18 9.53 21.95
CA SER A 867 9.30 10.94 22.38
C SER A 867 10.73 11.38 22.69
N ALA A 868 11.62 10.43 23.04
CA ALA A 868 13.02 10.71 23.41
C ALA A 868 13.91 11.07 22.21
N VAL A 869 13.46 10.79 20.99
CA VAL A 869 14.22 11.05 19.77
C VAL A 869 13.98 12.48 19.30
N ASN A 870 15.03 13.26 19.21
CA ASN A 870 15.02 14.68 18.81
C ASN A 870 14.52 14.83 17.34
N LYS A 871 13.97 15.99 17.00
CA LYS A 871 13.33 16.31 15.69
C LYS A 871 14.11 15.92 14.42
N ASN A 872 15.42 15.74 14.52
CA ASN A 872 16.30 15.37 13.38
C ASN A 872 16.72 13.89 13.38
N GLN A 873 16.22 13.06 14.29
CA GLN A 873 16.57 11.63 14.44
C GLN A 873 15.34 10.71 14.45
N ASN A 874 14.16 11.22 14.08
CA ASN A 874 12.92 10.43 14.03
C ASN A 874 13.00 9.22 13.08
N LEU A 875 13.95 9.20 12.16
CA LEU A 875 14.13 8.16 11.15
C LEU A 875 14.83 6.91 11.71
N ASP A 876 15.72 7.09 12.71
CA ASP A 876 16.51 5.98 13.28
C ASP A 876 15.68 4.97 14.08
N ILE A 877 14.46 5.36 14.49
CA ILE A 877 13.56 4.48 15.24
C ILE A 877 12.47 3.83 14.39
N THR A 878 12.35 4.20 13.14
CA THR A 878 11.27 3.72 12.26
C THR A 878 11.60 2.37 11.65
N ASP A 879 10.57 1.64 11.24
CA ASP A 879 10.73 0.37 10.54
C ASP A 879 11.53 0.59 9.23
N PRO A 880 12.71 -0.02 9.07
CA PRO A 880 13.52 0.16 7.86
C PRO A 880 12.79 -0.26 6.58
N ARG A 881 11.79 -1.13 6.69
CA ARG A 881 10.98 -1.58 5.55
C ARG A 881 10.15 -0.46 4.92
N LEU A 882 9.85 0.61 5.67
CA LEU A 882 9.13 1.78 5.16
C LEU A 882 9.92 2.56 4.09
N PHE A 883 11.23 2.42 4.06
CA PHE A 883 12.10 3.10 3.09
C PHE A 883 12.37 2.26 1.83
N ARG A 884 12.13 0.94 1.88
CA ARG A 884 12.24 0.07 0.69
C ARG A 884 11.22 0.42 -0.40
N ASP A 885 10.07 0.94 0.01
CA ASP A 885 8.98 1.31 -0.91
C ASP A 885 9.22 2.64 -1.64
N ILE A 886 10.14 3.48 -1.16
CA ILE A 886 10.58 4.66 -1.93
C ILE A 886 11.23 4.18 -3.23
N GLU A 887 11.96 3.05 -3.19
CA GLU A 887 12.61 2.46 -4.36
C GLU A 887 11.61 1.85 -5.36
N SER A 888 10.53 1.23 -4.87
CA SER A 888 9.50 0.63 -5.71
C SER A 888 8.42 1.64 -6.15
N SER A 889 8.12 2.64 -5.33
CA SER A 889 7.14 3.70 -5.65
C SER A 889 7.68 4.73 -6.62
N MET A 890 9.01 4.94 -6.68
CA MET A 890 9.64 5.77 -7.73
C MET A 890 9.45 5.18 -9.13
N HIS A 891 9.27 3.85 -9.25
CA HIS A 891 8.92 3.23 -10.53
C HIS A 891 7.45 3.41 -10.93
N SER A 892 6.56 3.73 -9.97
CA SER A 892 5.13 3.96 -10.25
C SER A 892 4.73 5.44 -10.29
N ILE A 893 5.51 6.35 -9.68
CA ILE A 893 5.19 7.80 -9.60
C ILE A 893 5.87 8.59 -10.72
N SER A 894 6.96 8.10 -11.32
CA SER A 894 7.52 8.68 -12.55
C SER A 894 6.56 8.65 -13.73
N ALA A 895 5.41 8.01 -13.59
CA ALA A 895 4.36 7.93 -14.61
C ALA A 895 3.32 9.07 -14.55
N SER A 896 3.38 10.03 -13.62
CA SER A 896 2.25 10.95 -13.44
C SER A 896 2.53 12.45 -13.46
N TYR A 897 3.77 12.94 -13.63
CA TYR A 897 4.00 14.39 -13.72
C TYR A 897 5.11 14.75 -14.70
N SER A 898 4.71 15.36 -15.82
CA SER A 898 5.55 16.09 -16.74
C SER A 898 5.30 17.60 -16.62
N SER A 899 6.27 18.38 -16.47
CA SER A 899 6.68 19.58 -17.22
C SER A 899 7.45 20.57 -16.37
N HIS A 900 8.57 20.90 -16.93
CA HIS A 900 9.51 22.01 -16.76
C HIS A 900 10.84 21.72 -16.07
N SER A 901 11.79 21.73 -16.94
CA SER A 901 13.26 21.81 -16.83
C SER A 901 13.83 22.53 -15.61
N ASN A 902 14.93 21.97 -15.08
CA ASN A 902 16.00 22.57 -14.26
C ASN A 902 15.96 22.43 -12.73
N ASP A 903 15.12 21.57 -12.13
CA ASP A 903 15.13 21.37 -10.67
C ASP A 903 15.22 19.90 -10.20
N PHE A 904 15.79 18.99 -11.00
CA PHE A 904 15.86 17.56 -10.68
C PHE A 904 16.78 17.22 -9.50
N SER A 905 17.74 18.03 -9.15
CA SER A 905 18.55 17.85 -7.92
C SER A 905 17.79 18.24 -6.64
N ASN A 906 16.77 19.10 -6.75
CA ASN A 906 15.92 19.50 -5.63
C ASN A 906 14.70 18.60 -5.44
N SER A 907 14.21 17.92 -6.48
CA SER A 907 13.03 17.08 -6.39
C SER A 907 13.30 15.73 -5.68
N ASN A 908 14.47 15.12 -5.86
CA ASN A 908 14.85 13.88 -5.16
C ASN A 908 15.01 14.10 -3.65
N ASN A 909 15.63 15.21 -3.25
CA ASN A 909 15.66 15.64 -1.85
C ASN A 909 14.26 16.02 -1.34
N SER A 910 13.38 16.50 -2.20
CA SER A 910 12.00 16.89 -1.85
C SER A 910 11.10 15.67 -1.57
N CYS A 911 11.21 14.59 -2.36
CA CYS A 911 10.37 13.39 -2.18
C CYS A 911 10.76 12.61 -0.92
N GLN A 912 12.06 12.40 -0.72
CA GLN A 912 12.57 11.77 0.50
C GLN A 912 12.25 12.62 1.73
N TYR A 913 12.48 13.93 1.67
CA TYR A 913 12.16 14.87 2.74
C TYR A 913 10.67 14.84 3.10
N LYS A 914 9.77 14.80 2.11
CA LYS A 914 8.33 14.73 2.33
C LYS A 914 7.90 13.39 2.95
N HIS A 915 8.53 12.29 2.54
CA HIS A 915 8.27 10.96 3.12
C HIS A 915 8.68 10.92 4.60
N GLU A 916 9.85 11.47 4.89
CA GLU A 916 10.37 11.65 6.25
C GLU A 916 9.46 12.56 7.09
N GLU A 917 8.96 13.63 6.50
CA GLU A 917 8.02 14.55 7.14
C GLU A 917 6.66 13.88 7.40
N CYS A 918 6.18 13.02 6.48
CA CYS A 918 5.01 12.20 6.70
C CYS A 918 5.18 11.26 7.89
N ILE A 919 6.28 10.52 7.95
CA ILE A 919 6.61 9.62 9.07
C ILE A 919 6.66 10.40 10.39
N ALA A 920 7.38 11.52 10.42
CA ALA A 920 7.48 12.37 11.61
C ALA A 920 6.09 12.91 12.03
N SER A 921 5.23 13.26 11.07
CA SER A 921 3.87 13.73 11.33
C SER A 921 2.99 12.62 11.91
N VAL A 922 3.10 11.38 11.43
CA VAL A 922 2.37 10.22 11.98
C VAL A 922 2.83 9.93 13.41
N ILE A 923 4.14 9.93 13.67
CA ILE A 923 4.69 9.78 15.04
C ILE A 923 4.14 10.86 15.96
N LYS A 924 4.08 12.11 15.51
CA LYS A 924 3.54 13.24 16.28
C LYS A 924 2.05 13.05 16.62
N VAL A 925 1.26 12.52 15.71
CA VAL A 925 -0.14 12.15 15.98
C VAL A 925 -0.20 11.04 17.03
N GLY A 926 0.59 9.98 16.91
CA GLY A 926 0.66 8.88 17.88
C GLY A 926 1.04 9.37 19.29
N LEU A 927 2.03 10.26 19.39
CA LEU A 927 2.44 10.88 20.66
C LEU A 927 1.32 11.75 21.26
N SER A 928 0.59 12.50 20.44
CA SER A 928 -0.55 13.31 20.90
C SER A 928 -1.69 12.45 21.46
N CYS A 929 -1.87 11.24 20.94
CA CYS A 929 -2.84 10.27 21.44
C CYS A 929 -2.41 9.63 22.76
N THR A 930 -1.10 9.52 23.02
CA THR A 930 -0.53 8.81 24.17
C THR A 930 -0.12 9.74 25.33
N THR A 931 -0.62 10.98 25.37
CA THR A 931 -0.41 11.91 26.49
C THR A 931 -0.94 11.32 27.78
N HIS A 932 -0.25 11.62 28.90
CA HIS A 932 -0.57 11.06 30.22
C HIS A 932 -1.97 11.48 30.71
N SER A 933 -2.34 12.73 30.47
CA SER A 933 -3.64 13.28 30.80
C SER A 933 -4.68 12.91 29.74
N ALA A 934 -5.72 12.21 30.12
CA ALA A 934 -6.81 11.81 29.22
C ALA A 934 -7.55 12.99 28.58
N LYS A 935 -7.55 14.16 29.24
CA LYS A 935 -8.23 15.39 28.76
C LYS A 935 -7.44 16.09 27.64
N ASP A 936 -6.12 15.85 27.58
CA ASP A 936 -5.23 16.51 26.63
C ASP A 936 -5.03 15.66 25.35
N ARG A 937 -5.68 14.50 25.26
CA ARG A 937 -5.68 13.65 24.05
C ARG A 937 -6.63 14.20 23.00
N LEU A 938 -6.25 14.05 21.76
CA LEU A 938 -7.11 14.35 20.62
C LEU A 938 -8.35 13.43 20.60
N THR A 939 -9.43 13.88 20.00
CA THR A 939 -10.58 13.01 19.69
C THR A 939 -10.28 12.15 18.46
N MET A 940 -10.96 10.99 18.28
CA MET A 940 -10.78 10.16 17.09
C MET A 940 -11.07 10.91 15.79
N ARG A 941 -12.02 11.84 15.80
CA ARG A 941 -12.36 12.73 14.68
C ARG A 941 -11.20 13.65 14.30
N GLU A 942 -10.55 14.26 15.27
CA GLU A 942 -9.36 15.09 15.02
C GLU A 942 -8.17 14.27 14.52
N ILE A 943 -8.00 13.06 15.05
CA ILE A 943 -6.96 12.13 14.62
C ILE A 943 -7.18 11.70 13.16
N LEU A 944 -8.40 11.30 12.82
CA LEU A 944 -8.81 10.93 11.47
C LEU A 944 -8.50 12.05 10.46
N ASN A 945 -8.89 13.29 10.80
CA ASN A 945 -8.62 14.45 9.95
C ASN A 945 -7.10 14.69 9.76
N LYS A 946 -6.30 14.53 10.81
CA LYS A 946 -4.84 14.69 10.73
C LYS A 946 -4.19 13.60 9.86
N LEU A 947 -4.59 12.33 10.02
CA LEU A 947 -4.06 11.22 9.21
C LEU A 947 -4.43 11.38 7.73
N GLN A 948 -5.66 11.83 7.44
CA GLN A 948 -6.07 12.14 6.08
C GLN A 948 -5.28 13.31 5.48
N ALA A 949 -4.96 14.33 6.28
CA ALA A 949 -4.12 15.44 5.83
C ALA A 949 -2.68 14.98 5.50
N ILE A 950 -2.11 14.09 6.33
CA ILE A 950 -0.80 13.48 6.07
C ILE A 950 -0.85 12.63 4.80
N LYS A 951 -1.91 11.84 4.58
CA LYS A 951 -2.08 11.06 3.35
C LYS A 951 -2.13 11.97 2.12
N ARG A 952 -2.87 13.09 2.18
CA ARG A 952 -2.92 14.06 1.08
C ARG A 952 -1.53 14.65 0.79
N PHE A 953 -0.84 15.10 1.83
CA PHE A 953 0.51 15.64 1.70
C PHE A 953 1.48 14.61 1.09
N MET A 954 1.30 13.32 1.40
CA MET A 954 2.05 12.23 0.82
C MET A 954 1.70 11.97 -0.64
N LEU A 955 0.44 12.16 -1.05
CA LEU A 955 -0.05 11.90 -2.42
C LEU A 955 0.12 13.11 -3.33
N ASP A 956 0.30 14.32 -2.80
CA ASP A 956 0.67 15.53 -3.55
C ASP A 956 2.14 15.49 -4.03
N ILE A 957 2.75 14.32 -3.98
CA ILE A 957 4.03 13.98 -4.58
C ILE A 957 3.72 13.45 -5.98
#